data_ed9a30c971538594c345e5236289b7c0
#
_entry.id   ed9a30c971538594c345e5236289b7c0
#
_cell.length_a   1.000
_cell.length_b   1.000
_cell.length_c   1.000
_cell.angle_alpha   90.00
_cell.angle_beta   90.00
_cell.angle_gamma   90.00
#
_symmetry.space_group_name_H-M   'P 1'
#
loop_
_entity.id
_entity.type
_entity.pdbx_description
1 polymer ?
#
loop_
_entity_poly.entity_id
_entity_poly.type
_entity_poly.pdbx_seq_one_letter_code
_entity_poly.pdbx_strand_id
1 'polypeptide(L)'
;MRAHPTPRAWTLLGCMASAAAWAQQQPDPPPARVEIIGTTPLPGLGTPLRDVPANVQVYSGREIGKQRQGNLSEFLENNPTSVTINSAQGNRYQADISFRGFTASPLIGVPQGLSVFQDGVRINEPFGDVVNWDLLAQSAIAGLQLIPGSNPLFGLNTLGGALSIYTKNGSAYPGGALELSGGSFGRRTLQFEQGGASGPWDYFATANLSKEHGWAQHNPSRVEQFFGKVGYQDGLDRVDVSLTAANNRLEGAQTLPPSFFDDRTQAYTYPDINKNQLAMLSVQGSHSLSSETALGGNAYLRRYRNHNVSSNVNDNFGELDPVSGAPDDVQALNDQASIDQTSYGLSGQLTITTPLAGHRNQFVVGVSADAGQARFKQASQPAEFDASRGTVPTGDFEPETDAKTRTSNAAVYAMNTFAIDDRWSLTASGRFNDARISIRDQSGVNPDLDGDHRFSRFNPALGITFNPSAGFTAYGSYNEGMRAPTAAELTCADPTAPCKLPNSFLADPPLKKVVAHTLEFGARGKTGDSSWSAAIYRTDLSDDIAFVSSGGTAINTGFFQNVGKTRRQGVELTGATKWGAFGLVARYGLIDATFRTGYVENSPANSSADANGDIVVAPGSRIPSIPRHSLRVRLDYQGAAFSVGANLVANSGSGLRGDENNRDVNGPVPGYAVLNLDARWRVTRNLEFFGRVDNVFNTQYANFGVLGTNVFANASKTFDPANGVAEPFYGLGAPRGAWIGLRYEWE
;
A
#
# COMPACT_ATOMS: atom_id res chain seq x y z
N MET A 1 -55.63 27.40 10.39
CA MET A 1 -54.60 28.39 10.72
C MET A 1 -53.39 27.62 11.21
N ARG A 2 -52.41 27.42 10.35
CA ARG A 2 -51.18 26.71 10.68
C ARG A 2 -50.00 27.63 10.28
N ALA A 3 -49.18 28.00 11.26
CA ALA A 3 -48.01 28.80 11.06
C ALA A 3 -46.83 27.90 10.72
N HIS A 4 -46.13 28.19 9.64
CA HIS A 4 -44.82 27.63 9.28
C HIS A 4 -43.70 28.42 9.97
N PRO A 5 -42.66 27.78 10.47
CA PRO A 5 -41.43 28.51 10.88
C PRO A 5 -40.46 28.66 9.69
N THR A 6 -40.04 29.87 9.48
CA THR A 6 -38.98 30.28 8.55
C THR A 6 -37.58 29.85 9.03
N PRO A 7 -36.65 29.49 8.15
CA PRO A 7 -35.27 29.22 8.53
C PRO A 7 -34.49 30.52 8.73
N ARG A 8 -33.80 30.64 9.85
CA ARG A 8 -32.84 31.72 10.14
C ARG A 8 -31.55 31.48 9.36
N ALA A 9 -31.27 32.39 8.44
CA ALA A 9 -29.99 32.55 7.79
C ALA A 9 -28.94 33.05 8.80
N TRP A 10 -27.81 32.36 8.90
CA TRP A 10 -26.64 32.82 9.66
C TRP A 10 -25.79 33.73 8.75
N THR A 11 -25.82 35.01 9.04
CA THR A 11 -24.94 36.03 8.48
C THR A 11 -23.59 35.96 9.19
N LEU A 12 -22.58 35.43 8.53
CA LEU A 12 -21.17 35.55 8.90
C LEU A 12 -20.45 36.24 7.75
N LEU A 13 -20.62 37.54 7.65
CA LEU A 13 -19.80 38.43 6.83
C LEU A 13 -19.52 39.68 7.64
N GLY A 14 -18.25 39.95 7.95
CA GLY A 14 -17.84 41.24 8.42
C GLY A 14 -16.71 41.25 9.42
N CYS A 15 -15.49 41.03 8.95
CA CYS A 15 -14.23 41.60 9.50
C CYS A 15 -13.10 41.38 8.49
N MET A 16 -13.14 42.10 7.38
CA MET A 16 -11.96 42.36 6.55
C MET A 16 -11.81 43.86 6.47
N ALA A 17 -10.93 44.41 7.27
CA ALA A 17 -10.41 45.74 7.04
C ALA A 17 -8.96 45.82 7.48
N SER A 18 -8.10 46.12 6.51
CA SER A 18 -6.79 46.80 6.63
C SER A 18 -5.69 46.10 7.39
N ALA A 19 -4.84 45.35 6.66
CA ALA A 19 -3.42 45.23 6.95
C ALA A 19 -2.63 45.69 5.72
N ALA A 20 -1.97 46.82 5.87
CA ALA A 20 -1.17 47.48 4.85
C ALA A 20 0.01 46.63 4.39
N ALA A 21 0.32 46.76 3.12
CA ALA A 21 1.40 46.11 2.40
C ALA A 21 2.79 46.40 3.00
N TRP A 22 3.50 45.32 3.33
CA TRP A 22 4.95 45.28 3.30
C TRP A 22 5.34 44.33 2.17
N ALA A 23 5.62 44.89 0.99
CA ALA A 23 6.19 44.20 -0.11
C ALA A 23 7.65 43.84 0.25
N GLN A 24 7.90 42.60 0.69
CA GLN A 24 9.24 42.04 0.65
C GLN A 24 9.43 41.34 -0.71
N GLN A 25 10.49 41.75 -1.41
CA GLN A 25 10.97 41.13 -2.65
C GLN A 25 11.02 39.61 -2.47
N GLN A 26 10.32 38.91 -3.33
CA GLN A 26 10.50 37.47 -3.48
C GLN A 26 11.94 37.22 -3.95
N PRO A 27 12.67 36.29 -3.32
CA PRO A 27 13.92 35.82 -3.90
C PRO A 27 13.63 35.22 -5.28
N ASP A 28 14.56 35.43 -6.21
CA ASP A 28 14.51 34.86 -7.56
C ASP A 28 14.12 33.39 -7.54
N PRO A 29 13.30 32.93 -8.48
CA PRO A 29 12.95 31.51 -8.57
C PRO A 29 14.25 30.71 -8.69
N PRO A 30 14.42 29.66 -7.86
CA PRO A 30 15.62 28.84 -7.94
C PRO A 30 15.76 28.30 -9.38
N PRO A 31 17.00 28.15 -9.91
CA PRO A 31 17.24 27.66 -11.25
C PRO A 31 16.46 26.36 -11.47
N ALA A 32 15.94 26.15 -12.68
CA ALA A 32 15.11 25.02 -13.06
C ALA A 32 15.79 23.72 -12.58
N ARG A 33 15.30 23.13 -11.48
CA ARG A 33 15.83 21.85 -10.99
C ARG A 33 15.48 20.78 -12.01
N VAL A 34 16.50 20.15 -12.56
CA VAL A 34 16.34 18.92 -13.32
C VAL A 34 15.83 17.87 -12.34
N GLU A 35 14.62 17.38 -12.56
CA GLU A 35 14.06 16.31 -11.75
C GLU A 35 14.76 15.01 -12.10
N ILE A 36 15.46 14.44 -11.13
CA ILE A 36 16.25 13.21 -11.28
C ILE A 36 15.46 12.06 -10.66
N ILE A 37 15.28 11.01 -11.44
CA ILE A 37 14.56 9.80 -11.05
C ILE A 37 15.55 8.69 -10.72
N GLY A 38 15.33 8.01 -9.59
CA GLY A 38 15.99 6.74 -9.31
C GLY A 38 15.40 5.65 -10.22
N THR A 39 16.17 5.21 -11.20
CA THR A 39 15.75 4.12 -12.12
C THR A 39 16.04 2.73 -11.55
N THR A 40 16.76 2.67 -10.44
CA THR A 40 17.01 1.47 -9.63
C THR A 40 16.73 1.79 -8.15
N PRO A 41 16.55 0.81 -7.28
CA PRO A 41 16.38 1.05 -5.84
C PRO A 41 17.60 1.69 -5.17
N LEU A 42 18.80 1.44 -5.69
CA LEU A 42 20.07 1.88 -5.09
C LEU A 42 20.40 3.34 -5.38
N PRO A 43 21.18 4.00 -4.51
CA PRO A 43 21.72 5.32 -4.80
C PRO A 43 22.62 5.29 -6.02
N GLY A 44 22.52 6.31 -6.84
CA GLY A 44 23.31 6.47 -8.05
C GLY A 44 23.14 7.88 -8.61
N LEU A 45 23.72 8.15 -9.77
CA LEU A 45 23.64 9.46 -10.42
C LEU A 45 22.21 9.82 -10.86
N GLY A 46 21.28 8.83 -10.84
CA GLY A 46 19.91 8.98 -11.31
C GLY A 46 19.81 9.27 -12.81
N THR A 47 18.60 9.31 -13.31
CA THR A 47 18.32 9.61 -14.74
C THR A 47 17.40 10.82 -14.80
N PRO A 48 17.67 11.83 -15.63
CA PRO A 48 16.77 12.95 -15.83
C PRO A 48 15.36 12.45 -16.23
N LEU A 49 14.31 13.01 -15.66
CA LEU A 49 12.92 12.59 -15.95
C LEU A 49 12.61 12.56 -17.45
N ARG A 50 13.17 13.50 -18.23
CA ARG A 50 12.98 13.54 -19.69
C ARG A 50 13.50 12.28 -20.43
N ASP A 51 14.48 11.57 -19.85
CA ASP A 51 15.08 10.37 -20.42
C ASP A 51 14.46 9.07 -19.83
N VAL A 52 13.46 9.17 -18.93
CA VAL A 52 12.77 8.03 -18.32
C VAL A 52 11.50 7.70 -19.10
N PRO A 53 11.40 6.50 -19.73
CA PRO A 53 10.25 6.11 -20.55
C PRO A 53 9.10 5.50 -19.71
N ALA A 54 8.63 6.22 -18.69
CA ALA A 54 7.53 5.79 -17.80
C ALA A 54 6.80 6.98 -17.19
N ASN A 55 5.54 6.82 -16.77
CA ASN A 55 4.73 7.83 -16.07
C ASN A 55 5.04 7.86 -14.57
N VAL A 56 6.28 8.21 -14.21
CA VAL A 56 6.71 8.28 -12.82
C VAL A 56 6.01 9.43 -12.10
N GLN A 57 5.48 9.16 -10.91
CA GLN A 57 4.90 10.16 -10.02
C GLN A 57 5.86 10.44 -8.86
N VAL A 58 6.21 11.70 -8.65
CA VAL A 58 7.19 12.14 -7.65
C VAL A 58 6.53 13.07 -6.65
N TYR A 59 6.80 12.85 -5.37
CA TYR A 59 6.29 13.67 -4.27
C TYR A 59 7.42 14.00 -3.31
N SER A 60 7.58 15.28 -3.01
CA SER A 60 8.54 15.75 -2.01
C SER A 60 8.01 15.58 -0.59
N GLY A 61 8.90 15.46 0.40
CA GLY A 61 8.51 15.43 1.81
C GLY A 61 7.74 16.68 2.25
N ARG A 62 7.98 17.84 1.58
CA ARG A 62 7.22 19.07 1.79
C ARG A 62 5.77 18.92 1.35
N GLU A 63 5.50 18.30 0.20
CA GLU A 63 4.14 18.04 -0.29
C GLU A 63 3.41 17.04 0.60
N ILE A 64 4.12 16.00 1.07
CA ILE A 64 3.59 15.00 2.01
C ILE A 64 3.24 15.68 3.34
N GLY A 65 4.14 16.49 3.90
CA GLY A 65 3.95 17.16 5.19
C GLY A 65 2.91 18.30 5.18
N LYS A 66 2.68 18.94 4.02
CA LYS A 66 1.70 20.05 3.90
C LYS A 66 0.28 19.66 4.27
N GLN A 67 -0.13 18.45 3.97
CA GLN A 67 -1.52 17.99 4.16
C GLN A 67 -1.79 17.50 5.58
N ARG A 68 -0.78 17.41 6.44
CA ARG A 68 -0.89 16.96 7.84
C ARG A 68 -1.70 15.67 7.99
N GLN A 69 -1.52 14.74 7.04
CA GLN A 69 -2.15 13.43 7.09
C GLN A 69 -1.51 12.58 8.18
N GLY A 70 -2.29 11.69 8.79
CA GLY A 70 -1.85 10.97 9.96
C GLY A 70 -0.96 9.75 9.68
N ASN A 71 -0.93 9.28 8.42
CA ASN A 71 -0.09 8.18 7.95
C ASN A 71 0.12 8.24 6.43
N LEU A 72 1.06 7.40 5.94
CA LEU A 72 1.40 7.36 4.52
C LEU A 72 0.25 6.82 3.65
N SER A 73 -0.55 5.89 4.15
CA SER A 73 -1.69 5.31 3.40
C SER A 73 -2.71 6.37 3.03
N GLU A 74 -3.04 7.30 3.96
CA GLU A 74 -3.93 8.43 3.68
C GLU A 74 -3.35 9.37 2.62
N PHE A 75 -2.02 9.59 2.62
CA PHE A 75 -1.38 10.38 1.57
C PHE A 75 -1.51 9.70 0.20
N LEU A 76 -1.28 8.39 0.15
CA LEU A 76 -1.37 7.60 -1.07
C LEU A 76 -2.82 7.51 -1.60
N GLU A 77 -3.83 7.47 -0.73
CA GLU A 77 -5.23 7.55 -1.14
C GLU A 77 -5.58 8.87 -1.81
N ASN A 78 -5.06 9.96 -1.25
CA ASN A 78 -5.49 11.32 -1.58
C ASN A 78 -4.73 11.94 -2.76
N ASN A 79 -3.58 11.42 -3.17
CA ASN A 79 -2.69 12.14 -4.08
C ASN A 79 -2.35 11.41 -5.39
N PRO A 80 -1.80 10.19 -5.42
CA PRO A 80 -1.37 9.59 -6.67
C PRO A 80 -2.52 9.24 -7.63
N THR A 81 -2.21 9.28 -8.93
CA THR A 81 -3.10 8.78 -9.98
C THR A 81 -3.16 7.26 -9.94
N SER A 82 -4.33 6.67 -10.18
CA SER A 82 -4.56 5.22 -10.23
C SER A 82 -4.23 4.48 -8.93
N VAL A 83 -4.16 5.19 -7.79
CA VAL A 83 -4.06 4.58 -6.47
C VAL A 83 -5.43 4.57 -5.82
N THR A 84 -5.82 3.41 -5.29
CA THR A 84 -7.06 3.19 -4.52
C THR A 84 -6.76 2.44 -3.24
N ILE A 85 -7.66 2.55 -2.26
CA ILE A 85 -7.54 1.86 -0.97
C ILE A 85 -8.76 0.96 -0.77
N ASN A 86 -8.51 -0.24 -0.22
CA ASN A 86 -9.54 -1.13 0.29
C ASN A 86 -9.38 -1.26 1.80
N SER A 87 -10.48 -1.08 2.54
CA SER A 87 -10.50 -1.12 4.01
C SER A 87 -11.10 -2.43 4.53
N ALA A 88 -10.52 -3.58 4.12
CA ALA A 88 -11.02 -4.89 4.52
C ALA A 88 -10.97 -5.10 6.05
N GLN A 89 -9.93 -4.58 6.72
CA GLN A 89 -9.75 -4.70 8.18
C GLN A 89 -10.46 -3.59 8.98
N GLY A 90 -11.02 -2.58 8.32
CA GLY A 90 -11.62 -1.45 9.01
C GLY A 90 -10.67 -0.60 9.84
N ASN A 91 -9.35 -0.77 9.70
CA ASN A 91 -8.32 0.02 10.39
C ASN A 91 -7.48 0.84 9.40
N ARG A 92 -7.30 2.14 9.69
CA ARG A 92 -6.60 3.09 8.79
C ARG A 92 -5.11 2.77 8.55
N TYR A 93 -4.48 2.01 9.44
CA TYR A 93 -3.09 1.60 9.32
C TYR A 93 -2.93 0.26 8.58
N GLN A 94 -4.02 -0.46 8.36
CA GLN A 94 -4.06 -1.78 7.71
C GLN A 94 -4.75 -1.74 6.35
N ALA A 95 -4.59 -0.64 5.63
CA ALA A 95 -5.20 -0.47 4.31
C ALA A 95 -4.48 -1.29 3.23
N ASP A 96 -5.24 -1.91 2.33
CA ASP A 96 -4.73 -2.44 1.08
C ASP A 96 -4.54 -1.30 0.10
N ILE A 97 -3.32 -1.02 -0.31
CA ILE A 97 -3.01 0.00 -1.31
C ILE A 97 -2.90 -0.67 -2.67
N SER A 98 -3.74 -0.24 -3.60
CA SER A 98 -3.72 -0.73 -4.97
C SER A 98 -3.27 0.35 -5.93
N PHE A 99 -2.32 0.04 -6.81
CA PHE A 99 -1.88 0.88 -7.91
C PHE A 99 -2.05 0.13 -9.22
N ARG A 100 -2.81 0.71 -10.16
CA ARG A 100 -3.16 0.06 -11.45
C ARG A 100 -3.78 -1.33 -11.28
N GLY A 101 -4.49 -1.58 -10.15
CA GLY A 101 -5.07 -2.88 -9.83
C GLY A 101 -4.09 -3.93 -9.32
N PHE A 102 -2.88 -3.53 -8.94
CA PHE A 102 -1.89 -4.35 -8.22
C PHE A 102 -1.79 -3.89 -6.78
N THR A 103 -1.72 -4.82 -5.85
CA THR A 103 -1.87 -4.52 -4.42
C THR A 103 -0.55 -4.62 -3.66
N ALA A 104 -0.40 -3.76 -2.66
CA ALA A 104 0.51 -3.91 -1.53
C ALA A 104 -0.34 -3.86 -0.25
N SER A 105 -0.52 -4.99 0.39
CA SER A 105 -1.42 -5.20 1.52
C SER A 105 -0.65 -5.69 2.74
N PRO A 106 -1.06 -5.32 3.97
CA PRO A 106 -0.57 -5.95 5.19
C PRO A 106 -1.18 -7.34 5.43
N LEU A 107 -2.21 -7.73 4.68
CA LEU A 107 -2.92 -9.00 4.85
C LEU A 107 -2.23 -10.12 4.09
N ILE A 108 -1.93 -11.20 4.81
CA ILE A 108 -1.62 -12.49 4.20
C ILE A 108 -2.89 -12.99 3.51
N GLY A 109 -2.76 -13.48 2.27
CA GLY A 109 -3.93 -13.94 1.50
C GLY A 109 -4.38 -12.99 0.40
N VAL A 110 -3.87 -11.76 0.38
CA VAL A 110 -4.06 -10.85 -0.75
C VAL A 110 -2.87 -10.98 -1.69
N PRO A 111 -3.05 -11.39 -2.96
CA PRO A 111 -1.95 -11.46 -3.91
C PRO A 111 -1.25 -10.11 -4.08
N GLN A 112 0.05 -10.09 -3.79
CA GLN A 112 0.86 -8.87 -3.84
C GLN A 112 1.40 -8.63 -5.26
N GLY A 113 1.60 -7.39 -5.66
CA GLY A 113 2.10 -7.05 -6.99
C GLY A 113 2.86 -5.72 -7.07
N LEU A 114 3.07 -5.08 -5.91
CA LEU A 114 3.85 -3.86 -5.76
C LEU A 114 5.05 -4.08 -4.86
N SER A 115 6.21 -3.62 -5.29
CA SER A 115 7.42 -3.60 -4.47
C SER A 115 7.58 -2.26 -3.78
N VAL A 116 7.85 -2.26 -2.48
CA VAL A 116 8.04 -1.04 -1.68
C VAL A 116 9.46 -1.03 -1.13
N PHE A 117 10.13 0.11 -1.30
CA PHE A 117 11.52 0.31 -0.89
C PHE A 117 11.64 1.49 0.07
N GLN A 118 12.46 1.35 1.10
CA GLN A 118 12.93 2.43 1.95
C GLN A 118 14.44 2.54 1.81
N ASP A 119 14.93 3.67 1.28
CA ASP A 119 16.35 3.91 0.99
C ASP A 119 17.03 2.73 0.26
N GLY A 120 16.35 2.18 -0.76
CA GLY A 120 16.86 1.07 -1.56
C GLY A 120 16.69 -0.33 -0.95
N VAL A 121 16.29 -0.44 0.30
CA VAL A 121 15.96 -1.72 0.94
C VAL A 121 14.50 -2.08 0.67
N ARG A 122 14.24 -3.25 0.12
CA ARG A 122 12.88 -3.77 -0.07
C ARG A 122 12.27 -4.10 1.29
N ILE A 123 11.10 -3.54 1.58
CA ILE A 123 10.44 -3.70 2.88
C ILE A 123 9.23 -4.64 2.87
N ASN A 124 8.89 -5.23 1.73
CA ASN A 124 7.92 -6.33 1.69
C ASN A 124 8.44 -7.51 2.52
N GLU A 125 7.58 -8.13 3.32
CA GLU A 125 7.95 -9.22 4.23
C GLU A 125 8.19 -10.52 3.46
N PRO A 126 9.31 -11.23 3.65
CA PRO A 126 9.65 -12.45 2.89
C PRO A 126 8.64 -13.59 2.97
N PHE A 127 7.87 -13.71 4.05
CA PHE A 127 6.92 -14.81 4.23
C PHE A 127 5.71 -14.71 3.28
N GLY A 128 5.04 -13.56 3.26
CA GLY A 128 3.81 -13.34 2.48
C GLY A 128 3.89 -12.20 1.48
N ASP A 129 5.07 -11.60 1.29
CA ASP A 129 5.30 -10.40 0.48
C ASP A 129 4.48 -9.17 0.89
N VAL A 130 3.88 -9.20 2.08
CA VAL A 130 3.01 -8.16 2.64
C VAL A 130 3.77 -6.87 2.97
N VAL A 131 3.06 -5.73 2.97
CA VAL A 131 3.59 -4.42 3.34
C VAL A 131 2.81 -3.87 4.53
N ASN A 132 3.48 -3.78 5.67
CA ASN A 132 2.91 -3.21 6.89
C ASN A 132 3.13 -1.69 6.92
N TRP A 133 2.13 -0.93 6.54
CA TRP A 133 2.19 0.54 6.42
C TRP A 133 2.37 1.25 7.75
N ASP A 134 1.92 0.64 8.84
CA ASP A 134 2.09 1.10 10.21
C ASP A 134 3.54 1.11 10.69
N LEU A 135 4.44 0.41 10.00
CA LEU A 135 5.87 0.35 10.36
C LEU A 135 6.68 1.53 9.79
N LEU A 136 6.09 2.35 8.93
CA LEU A 136 6.73 3.48 8.26
C LEU A 136 6.42 4.80 8.95
N ALA A 137 7.43 5.46 9.52
CA ALA A 137 7.30 6.79 10.08
C ALA A 137 7.19 7.84 8.97
N GLN A 138 5.99 8.41 8.75
CA GLN A 138 5.78 9.44 7.72
C GLN A 138 6.68 10.67 7.92
N SER A 139 6.96 11.03 9.16
CA SER A 139 7.87 12.13 9.53
C SER A 139 9.31 11.93 9.03
N ALA A 140 9.73 10.68 8.81
CA ALA A 140 11.06 10.38 8.26
C ALA A 140 11.15 10.60 6.75
N ILE A 141 10.04 10.80 6.03
CA ILE A 141 10.00 10.77 4.57
C ILE A 141 10.47 12.12 3.99
N ALA A 142 11.54 12.10 3.21
CA ALA A 142 12.05 13.21 2.40
C ALA A 142 11.37 13.30 1.03
N GLY A 143 10.92 12.16 0.51
CA GLY A 143 10.21 12.08 -0.76
C GLY A 143 9.84 10.65 -1.11
N LEU A 144 8.98 10.50 -2.08
CA LEU A 144 8.61 9.20 -2.65
C LEU A 144 8.49 9.28 -4.16
N GLN A 145 8.76 8.16 -4.82
CA GLN A 145 8.60 7.96 -6.25
C GLN A 145 7.75 6.72 -6.48
N LEU A 146 6.67 6.87 -7.21
CA LEU A 146 5.85 5.76 -7.67
C LEU A 146 6.17 5.48 -9.14
N ILE A 147 6.84 4.37 -9.39
CA ILE A 147 7.36 3.95 -10.70
C ILE A 147 6.41 2.87 -11.23
N PRO A 148 5.70 3.12 -12.34
CA PRO A 148 4.73 2.20 -12.87
C PRO A 148 5.36 1.06 -13.69
N GLY A 149 4.57 0.00 -13.87
CA GLY A 149 4.86 -1.12 -14.77
C GLY A 149 5.76 -2.17 -14.16
N SER A 150 5.95 -3.25 -14.91
CA SER A 150 6.74 -4.40 -14.50
C SER A 150 8.23 -4.13 -14.67
N ASN A 151 8.75 -3.03 -14.09
CA ASN A 151 10.13 -2.62 -14.26
C ASN A 151 11.10 -3.63 -13.61
N PRO A 152 11.89 -4.38 -14.40
CA PRO A 152 12.71 -5.47 -13.86
C PRO A 152 13.82 -4.98 -12.91
N LEU A 153 14.27 -3.71 -13.02
CA LEU A 153 15.34 -3.18 -12.19
C LEU A 153 14.96 -3.08 -10.71
N PHE A 154 13.65 -2.97 -10.41
CA PHE A 154 13.13 -3.01 -9.04
C PHE A 154 12.97 -4.43 -8.48
N GLY A 155 13.28 -5.44 -9.27
CA GLY A 155 13.45 -6.81 -8.81
C GLY A 155 12.20 -7.65 -8.79
N LEU A 156 12.26 -8.70 -7.95
CA LEU A 156 11.23 -9.72 -7.83
C LEU A 156 9.91 -9.12 -7.34
N ASN A 157 8.79 -9.67 -7.85
CA ASN A 157 7.41 -9.32 -7.46
C ASN A 157 7.00 -7.88 -7.80
N THR A 158 7.70 -7.19 -8.69
CA THR A 158 7.32 -5.88 -9.24
C THR A 158 6.50 -6.11 -10.51
N LEU A 159 5.19 -6.31 -10.37
CA LEU A 159 4.26 -6.53 -11.49
C LEU A 159 3.58 -5.25 -11.95
N GLY A 160 3.03 -4.47 -11.00
CA GLY A 160 2.29 -3.23 -11.25
C GLY A 160 3.13 -1.99 -11.08
N GLY A 161 4.19 -2.05 -10.31
CA GLY A 161 5.06 -0.92 -10.04
C GLY A 161 5.88 -1.06 -8.77
N ALA A 162 6.69 -0.03 -8.52
CA ALA A 162 7.49 0.11 -7.32
C ALA A 162 7.22 1.46 -6.65
N LEU A 163 7.18 1.46 -5.32
CA LEU A 163 7.16 2.66 -4.48
C LEU A 163 8.51 2.80 -3.79
N SER A 164 9.29 3.81 -4.18
CA SER A 164 10.57 4.13 -3.54
C SER A 164 10.40 5.30 -2.58
N ILE A 165 10.68 5.06 -1.31
CA ILE A 165 10.63 6.02 -0.21
C ILE A 165 12.04 6.41 0.15
N TYR A 166 12.33 7.71 0.12
CA TYR A 166 13.60 8.30 0.52
C TYR A 166 13.43 8.97 1.86
N THR A 167 14.34 8.71 2.80
CA THR A 167 14.25 9.27 4.15
C THR A 167 15.09 10.54 4.30
N LYS A 168 14.70 11.38 5.26
CA LYS A 168 15.40 12.62 5.61
C LYS A 168 16.81 12.35 6.11
N ASN A 169 17.70 13.33 5.90
CA ASN A 169 19.04 13.41 6.49
C ASN A 169 19.26 14.78 7.15
N GLY A 170 20.26 14.89 7.99
CA GLY A 170 20.48 16.10 8.80
C GLY A 170 20.98 17.30 8.00
N SER A 171 21.71 17.09 6.92
CA SER A 171 22.22 18.17 6.07
C SER A 171 21.11 18.86 5.26
N ALA A 172 20.12 18.10 4.78
CA ALA A 172 18.98 18.63 4.02
C ALA A 172 17.81 19.09 4.91
N TYR A 173 17.73 18.59 6.15
CA TYR A 173 16.68 18.89 7.12
C TYR A 173 17.29 19.28 8.48
N PRO A 174 18.07 20.38 8.56
CA PRO A 174 18.61 20.86 9.82
C PRO A 174 17.52 21.46 10.70
N GLY A 175 17.79 21.57 12.02
CA GLY A 175 16.84 22.05 13.00
C GLY A 175 15.93 20.96 13.53
N GLY A 176 14.93 21.33 14.30
CA GLY A 176 14.00 20.38 14.88
C GLY A 176 12.57 20.85 14.85
N ALA A 177 11.65 19.93 15.17
CA ALA A 177 10.24 20.25 15.30
C ALA A 177 9.57 19.35 16.33
N LEU A 178 8.63 19.95 17.07
CA LEU A 178 7.68 19.25 17.92
C LEU A 178 6.27 19.52 17.40
N GLU A 179 5.52 18.46 17.11
CA GLU A 179 4.14 18.56 16.66
C GLU A 179 3.23 17.81 17.62
N LEU A 180 2.15 18.47 18.02
CA LEU A 180 1.07 17.92 18.84
C LEU A 180 -0.24 18.08 18.10
N SER A 181 -1.04 17.03 18.03
CA SER A 181 -2.37 17.11 17.46
C SER A 181 -3.38 16.22 18.20
N GLY A 182 -4.66 16.59 18.08
CA GLY A 182 -5.75 15.81 18.64
C GLY A 182 -7.09 16.18 18.02
N GLY A 183 -8.10 15.35 18.23
CA GLY A 183 -9.44 15.57 17.66
C GLY A 183 -10.33 14.37 17.68
N SER A 184 -11.12 14.20 16.63
CA SER A 184 -12.11 13.15 16.47
C SER A 184 -11.53 11.75 16.73
N PHE A 185 -12.37 10.85 17.16
CA PHE A 185 -12.08 9.44 17.44
C PHE A 185 -11.06 9.25 18.58
N GLY A 186 -10.93 10.25 19.45
CA GLY A 186 -9.96 10.25 20.57
C GLY A 186 -8.50 10.25 20.11
N ARG A 187 -8.23 10.61 18.85
CA ARG A 187 -6.88 10.64 18.30
C ARG A 187 -6.03 11.69 18.97
N ARG A 188 -4.83 11.30 19.37
CA ARG A 188 -3.77 12.16 19.91
C ARG A 188 -2.44 11.71 19.31
N THR A 189 -1.69 12.65 18.76
CA THR A 189 -0.39 12.38 18.14
C THR A 189 0.65 13.34 18.70
N LEU A 190 1.80 12.79 19.06
CA LEU A 190 3.04 13.51 19.37
C LEU A 190 4.08 13.10 18.34
N GLN A 191 4.67 14.06 17.64
CA GLN A 191 5.75 13.85 16.70
C GLN A 191 6.92 14.77 17.06
N PHE A 192 8.12 14.19 17.07
CA PHE A 192 9.37 14.89 17.28
C PHE A 192 10.30 14.65 16.11
N GLU A 193 10.98 15.69 15.65
CA GLU A 193 12.02 15.64 14.62
C GLU A 193 13.22 16.45 15.05
N GLN A 194 14.44 15.95 14.78
CA GLN A 194 15.68 16.70 14.98
C GLN A 194 16.70 16.27 13.93
N GLY A 195 17.25 17.24 13.22
CA GLY A 195 18.34 17.06 12.29
C GLY A 195 19.45 18.09 12.49
N GLY A 196 20.65 17.79 12.00
CA GLY A 196 21.77 18.70 12.05
C GLY A 196 22.97 18.15 11.30
N ALA A 197 23.93 19.03 11.00
CA ALA A 197 25.19 18.69 10.35
C ALA A 197 26.35 19.43 11.00
N SER A 198 27.51 18.78 11.09
CA SER A 198 28.76 19.34 11.58
C SER A 198 29.94 18.73 10.84
N GLY A 199 30.66 19.54 10.09
CA GLY A 199 31.72 19.07 9.18
C GLY A 199 31.16 18.06 8.18
N PRO A 200 31.78 16.87 8.01
CA PRO A 200 31.30 15.83 7.09
C PRO A 200 30.14 15.00 7.63
N TRP A 201 29.78 15.16 8.91
CA TRP A 201 28.76 14.36 9.58
C TRP A 201 27.42 15.06 9.58
N ASP A 202 26.36 14.30 9.37
CA ASP A 202 24.99 14.73 9.60
C ASP A 202 24.20 13.67 10.35
N TYR A 203 23.13 14.09 11.01
CA TYR A 203 22.19 13.20 11.69
C TYR A 203 20.75 13.67 11.53
N PHE A 204 19.83 12.73 11.50
CA PHE A 204 18.40 12.99 11.56
C PHE A 204 17.73 11.94 12.44
N ALA A 205 16.83 12.36 13.32
CA ALA A 205 16.02 11.46 14.13
C ALA A 205 14.59 11.93 14.19
N THR A 206 13.64 11.01 14.21
CA THR A 206 12.21 11.31 14.44
C THR A 206 11.56 10.21 15.25
N ALA A 207 10.61 10.61 16.11
CA ALA A 207 9.74 9.71 16.85
C ALA A 207 8.28 10.14 16.65
N ASN A 208 7.39 9.17 16.46
CA ASN A 208 5.96 9.36 16.31
C ASN A 208 5.21 8.45 17.29
N LEU A 209 4.38 9.06 18.14
CA LEU A 209 3.53 8.39 19.11
C LEU A 209 2.08 8.77 18.80
N SER A 210 1.28 7.82 18.35
CA SER A 210 -0.13 8.03 18.03
C SER A 210 -1.00 7.05 18.79
N LYS A 211 -2.10 7.55 19.34
CA LYS A 211 -3.12 6.73 20.00
C LYS A 211 -4.50 7.24 19.59
N GLU A 212 -5.41 6.32 19.30
CA GLU A 212 -6.81 6.63 18.99
C GLU A 212 -7.74 5.52 19.48
N HIS A 213 -9.02 5.85 19.67
CA HIS A 213 -10.06 4.88 19.98
C HIS A 213 -10.64 4.24 18.71
N GLY A 214 -10.39 4.88 17.53
CA GLY A 214 -11.05 4.53 16.27
C GLY A 214 -12.44 5.17 16.16
N TRP A 215 -13.00 5.11 14.95
CA TRP A 215 -14.36 5.62 14.68
C TRP A 215 -15.42 4.55 14.85
N ALA A 216 -15.04 3.27 14.78
CA ALA A 216 -15.90 2.11 15.03
C ALA A 216 -15.67 1.56 16.45
N GLN A 217 -16.60 0.75 16.92
CA GLN A 217 -16.44 -0.02 18.15
C GLN A 217 -15.30 -1.03 17.98
N HIS A 218 -14.59 -1.34 19.06
CA HIS A 218 -13.47 -2.30 19.08
C HIS A 218 -12.36 -2.02 18.03
N ASN A 219 -12.07 -0.72 17.78
CA ASN A 219 -11.17 -0.29 16.73
C ASN A 219 -10.02 0.64 17.21
N PRO A 220 -9.50 0.47 18.47
CA PRO A 220 -8.42 1.31 18.94
C PRO A 220 -7.10 1.01 18.23
N SER A 221 -6.22 2.02 18.18
CA SER A 221 -4.86 1.86 17.66
C SER A 221 -3.85 2.59 18.53
N ARG A 222 -2.69 1.97 18.71
CA ARG A 222 -1.49 2.56 19.29
C ARG A 222 -0.32 2.32 18.36
N VAL A 223 0.29 3.40 17.88
CA VAL A 223 1.40 3.38 16.94
C VAL A 223 2.58 4.12 17.54
N GLU A 224 3.71 3.44 17.65
CA GLU A 224 4.98 3.93 18.17
C GLU A 224 6.06 3.65 17.14
N GLN A 225 6.64 4.70 16.58
CA GLN A 225 7.62 4.61 15.49
C GLN A 225 8.82 5.48 15.82
N PHE A 226 10.00 4.98 15.47
CA PHE A 226 11.26 5.69 15.54
C PHE A 226 12.04 5.50 14.25
N PHE A 227 12.67 6.56 13.79
CA PHE A 227 13.66 6.52 12.73
C PHE A 227 14.85 7.39 13.11
N GLY A 228 16.06 6.85 12.93
CA GLY A 228 17.31 7.57 13.11
C GLY A 228 18.27 7.30 11.96
N LYS A 229 18.98 8.31 11.49
CA LYS A 229 19.99 8.23 10.44
C LYS A 229 21.22 9.06 10.82
N VAL A 230 22.40 8.50 10.64
CA VAL A 230 23.68 9.20 10.72
C VAL A 230 24.38 9.07 9.36
N GLY A 231 24.78 10.18 8.79
CA GLY A 231 25.47 10.28 7.51
C GLY A 231 26.88 10.81 7.66
N TYR A 232 27.77 10.30 6.82
CA TYR A 232 29.10 10.87 6.57
C TYR A 232 29.21 11.20 5.09
N GLN A 233 29.58 12.44 4.77
CA GLN A 233 29.75 12.89 3.39
C GLN A 233 31.09 13.61 3.24
N ASP A 234 31.88 13.16 2.26
CA ASP A 234 33.14 13.79 1.87
C ASP A 234 33.14 14.00 0.33
N GLY A 235 32.98 15.24 -0.09
CA GLY A 235 32.79 15.57 -1.50
C GLY A 235 31.51 14.93 -2.05
N LEU A 236 31.69 14.02 -3.02
CA LEU A 236 30.59 13.26 -3.66
C LEU A 236 30.32 11.91 -2.98
N ASP A 237 31.17 11.50 -2.06
CA ASP A 237 31.07 10.23 -1.37
C ASP A 237 30.14 10.36 -0.16
N ARG A 238 29.28 9.39 0.03
CA ARG A 238 28.33 9.37 1.13
C ARG A 238 28.13 7.96 1.69
N VAL A 239 28.08 7.88 3.01
CA VAL A 239 27.65 6.68 3.74
C VAL A 239 26.61 7.07 4.77
N ASP A 240 25.46 6.42 4.75
CA ASP A 240 24.39 6.58 5.73
C ASP A 240 24.18 5.27 6.48
N VAL A 241 24.04 5.36 7.80
CA VAL A 241 23.58 4.27 8.67
C VAL A 241 22.24 4.69 9.25
N SER A 242 21.22 3.85 9.10
CA SER A 242 19.88 4.15 9.63
C SER A 242 19.28 3.02 10.44
N LEU A 243 18.49 3.39 11.44
CA LEU A 243 17.70 2.51 12.27
C LEU A 243 16.22 2.88 12.14
N THR A 244 15.39 1.91 11.77
CA THR A 244 13.92 1.99 11.82
C THR A 244 13.42 1.06 12.89
N ALA A 245 12.58 1.54 13.82
CA ALA A 245 11.96 0.73 14.85
C ALA A 245 10.47 1.09 14.99
N ALA A 246 9.64 0.07 15.26
CA ALA A 246 8.22 0.26 15.53
C ALA A 246 7.70 -0.77 16.52
N ASN A 247 6.67 -0.40 17.31
CA ASN A 247 5.96 -1.27 18.22
C ASN A 247 4.48 -0.84 18.25
N ASN A 248 3.66 -1.51 17.49
CA ASN A 248 2.30 -1.10 17.21
C ASN A 248 1.29 -2.14 17.67
N ARG A 249 0.12 -1.66 18.12
CA ARG A 249 -1.07 -2.46 18.37
C ARG A 249 -2.23 -1.82 17.61
N LEU A 250 -2.83 -2.57 16.73
CA LEU A 250 -3.94 -2.17 15.87
C LEU A 250 -5.12 -3.12 16.14
N GLU A 251 -6.34 -2.58 16.21
CA GLU A 251 -7.54 -3.39 16.28
C GLU A 251 -8.44 -3.05 15.10
N GLY A 252 -9.00 -4.07 14.45
CA GLY A 252 -9.85 -3.98 13.27
C GLY A 252 -11.34 -4.05 13.64
N ALA A 253 -12.19 -3.31 12.92
CA ALA A 253 -13.63 -3.45 13.00
C ALA A 253 -14.19 -4.40 11.94
N GLN A 254 -13.32 -4.90 11.05
CA GLN A 254 -13.65 -5.78 9.92
C GLN A 254 -14.70 -5.18 8.95
N THR A 255 -15.34 -6.02 8.16
CA THR A 255 -16.43 -5.65 7.26
C THR A 255 -17.79 -5.81 7.95
N LEU A 256 -18.80 -5.04 7.53
CA LEU A 256 -20.12 -5.01 8.14
C LEU A 256 -21.21 -5.19 7.08
N PRO A 257 -22.22 -6.08 7.30
CA PRO A 257 -23.31 -6.28 6.37
C PRO A 257 -24.37 -5.16 6.47
N PRO A 258 -25.17 -4.90 5.40
CA PRO A 258 -26.22 -3.87 5.39
C PRO A 258 -27.28 -4.01 6.49
N SER A 259 -27.59 -5.24 6.89
CA SER A 259 -28.50 -5.54 8.01
C SER A 259 -28.06 -4.91 9.35
N PHE A 260 -26.79 -4.45 9.45
CA PHE A 260 -26.23 -3.77 10.61
C PHE A 260 -26.12 -2.24 10.46
N PHE A 261 -26.60 -1.66 9.35
CA PHE A 261 -26.43 -0.23 9.04
C PHE A 261 -27.33 0.71 9.86
N ASP A 262 -28.17 0.20 10.74
CA ASP A 262 -28.81 0.95 11.83
C ASP A 262 -27.79 1.64 12.74
N ASP A 263 -26.65 0.96 13.02
CA ASP A 263 -25.46 1.54 13.63
C ASP A 263 -24.19 1.06 12.89
N ARG A 264 -23.64 1.91 12.02
CA ARG A 264 -22.46 1.61 11.20
C ARG A 264 -21.15 1.57 12.00
N THR A 265 -21.19 1.90 13.31
CA THR A 265 -19.99 1.84 14.16
C THR A 265 -19.78 0.45 14.77
N GLN A 266 -20.70 -0.48 14.62
CA GLN A 266 -20.60 -1.84 15.16
C GLN A 266 -19.43 -2.61 14.54
N ALA A 267 -18.82 -3.52 15.30
CA ALA A 267 -18.03 -4.61 14.77
C ALA A 267 -18.93 -5.82 14.49
N TYR A 268 -18.63 -6.60 13.44
CA TYR A 268 -19.37 -7.84 13.18
C TYR A 268 -19.08 -8.88 14.26
N THR A 269 -17.79 -9.20 14.45
CA THR A 269 -17.26 -9.97 15.57
C THR A 269 -16.03 -9.26 16.15
N TYR A 270 -15.62 -9.58 17.37
CA TYR A 270 -14.41 -9.06 18.00
C TYR A 270 -13.91 -10.01 19.11
N PRO A 271 -12.59 -9.96 19.48
CA PRO A 271 -11.56 -9.01 19.07
C PRO A 271 -10.92 -9.34 17.70
N ASP A 272 -10.38 -8.30 17.06
CA ASP A 272 -9.46 -8.45 15.94
C ASP A 272 -8.22 -7.59 16.21
N ILE A 273 -7.16 -8.22 16.69
CA ILE A 273 -5.97 -7.56 17.23
C ILE A 273 -4.77 -7.93 16.38
N ASN A 274 -4.02 -6.92 15.95
CA ASN A 274 -2.76 -7.09 15.24
C ASN A 274 -1.65 -6.31 15.96
N LYS A 275 -0.57 -6.99 16.36
CA LYS A 275 0.60 -6.41 17.00
C LYS A 275 1.80 -6.57 16.09
N ASN A 276 2.41 -5.46 15.69
CA ASN A 276 3.58 -5.41 14.83
C ASN A 276 4.78 -4.84 15.56
N GLN A 277 5.91 -5.52 15.48
CA GLN A 277 7.20 -5.06 16.02
C GLN A 277 8.26 -5.13 14.93
N LEU A 278 9.03 -4.05 14.76
CA LEU A 278 10.10 -3.95 13.79
C LEU A 278 11.37 -3.40 14.42
N ALA A 279 12.51 -3.97 14.03
CA ALA A 279 13.82 -3.35 14.12
C ALA A 279 14.57 -3.60 12.81
N MET A 280 14.97 -2.53 12.11
CA MET A 280 15.73 -2.61 10.86
C MET A 280 16.94 -1.68 10.92
N LEU A 281 18.13 -2.26 10.79
CA LEU A 281 19.38 -1.54 10.60
C LEU A 281 19.75 -1.61 9.12
N SER A 282 20.04 -0.47 8.50
CA SER A 282 20.53 -0.43 7.13
C SER A 282 21.74 0.49 7.00
N VAL A 283 22.63 0.12 6.10
CA VAL A 283 23.78 0.90 5.67
C VAL A 283 23.64 1.11 4.17
N GLN A 284 23.76 2.35 3.73
CA GLN A 284 23.68 2.73 2.32
C GLN A 284 24.88 3.63 2.02
N GLY A 285 25.48 3.48 0.84
CA GLY A 285 26.60 4.32 0.45
C GLY A 285 26.72 4.50 -1.04
N SER A 286 27.43 5.59 -1.40
CA SER A 286 27.91 5.87 -2.76
C SER A 286 29.35 6.38 -2.71
N HIS A 287 30.16 5.91 -3.65
CA HIS A 287 31.56 6.31 -3.81
C HIS A 287 31.84 6.67 -5.26
N SER A 288 32.40 7.84 -5.48
CA SER A 288 32.75 8.34 -6.81
C SER A 288 34.16 7.89 -7.18
N LEU A 289 34.25 6.89 -8.07
CA LEU A 289 35.54 6.41 -8.59
C LEU A 289 36.18 7.42 -9.56
N SER A 290 35.34 8.21 -10.25
CA SER A 290 35.73 9.32 -11.12
C SER A 290 34.57 10.28 -11.30
N SER A 291 34.72 11.36 -12.07
CA SER A 291 33.63 12.26 -12.46
C SER A 291 32.51 11.58 -13.25
N GLU A 292 32.76 10.40 -13.84
CA GLU A 292 31.85 9.68 -14.73
C GLU A 292 31.47 8.30 -14.20
N THR A 293 32.06 7.84 -13.08
CA THR A 293 31.87 6.49 -12.55
C THR A 293 31.59 6.53 -11.06
N ALA A 294 30.48 5.97 -10.64
CA ALA A 294 30.09 5.89 -9.25
C ALA A 294 29.68 4.44 -8.87
N LEU A 295 30.11 4.02 -7.69
CA LEU A 295 29.69 2.78 -7.03
C LEU A 295 28.64 3.13 -5.99
N GLY A 296 27.49 2.44 -6.00
CA GLY A 296 26.45 2.56 -4.99
C GLY A 296 26.08 1.21 -4.41
N GLY A 297 25.63 1.19 -3.17
CA GLY A 297 25.19 -0.06 -2.56
C GLY A 297 24.47 0.12 -1.24
N ASN A 298 23.86 -0.96 -0.78
CA ASN A 298 23.28 -1.05 0.56
C ASN A 298 23.44 -2.45 1.16
N ALA A 299 23.34 -2.50 2.48
CA ALA A 299 23.21 -3.73 3.25
C ALA A 299 22.17 -3.50 4.36
N TYR A 300 21.42 -4.52 4.74
CA TYR A 300 20.46 -4.42 5.81
C TYR A 300 20.31 -5.69 6.61
N LEU A 301 19.86 -5.53 7.85
CA LEU A 301 19.37 -6.56 8.74
C LEU A 301 18.02 -6.10 9.30
N ARG A 302 16.99 -6.94 9.17
CA ARG A 302 15.63 -6.62 9.59
C ARG A 302 15.07 -7.78 10.43
N ARG A 303 14.52 -7.44 11.58
CA ARG A 303 13.76 -8.35 12.43
C ARG A 303 12.34 -7.85 12.54
N TYR A 304 11.39 -8.68 12.19
CA TYR A 304 9.96 -8.40 12.23
C TYR A 304 9.25 -9.48 13.04
N ARG A 305 8.32 -9.04 13.88
CA ARG A 305 7.42 -9.91 14.61
C ARG A 305 6.00 -9.43 14.44
N ASN A 306 5.11 -10.36 14.16
CA ASN A 306 3.68 -10.15 14.15
C ASN A 306 3.02 -11.14 15.10
N HIS A 307 1.98 -10.66 15.76
CA HIS A 307 1.07 -11.51 16.52
C HIS A 307 -0.34 -10.97 16.33
N ASN A 308 -1.21 -11.80 15.79
CA ASN A 308 -2.60 -11.45 15.61
C ASN A 308 -3.51 -12.43 16.36
N VAL A 309 -4.70 -11.93 16.72
CA VAL A 309 -5.83 -12.71 17.23
C VAL A 309 -7.06 -12.17 16.54
N SER A 310 -7.84 -13.02 15.91
CA SER A 310 -9.11 -12.67 15.28
C SER A 310 -10.22 -13.57 15.81
N SER A 311 -11.40 -13.02 15.98
CA SER A 311 -12.60 -13.79 16.32
C SER A 311 -13.40 -14.08 15.07
N ASN A 312 -13.69 -15.34 14.82
CA ASN A 312 -14.36 -15.82 13.63
C ASN A 312 -15.57 -16.68 14.01
N VAL A 313 -16.55 -16.74 13.11
CA VAL A 313 -17.58 -17.76 13.14
C VAL A 313 -16.93 -19.12 12.88
N ASN A 314 -17.35 -20.16 13.59
CA ASN A 314 -16.91 -21.52 13.26
C ASN A 314 -17.68 -22.05 12.06
N ASP A 315 -16.97 -22.28 10.95
CA ASP A 315 -17.57 -22.81 9.71
C ASP A 315 -18.10 -24.23 9.86
N ASN A 316 -17.52 -25.02 10.76
CA ASN A 316 -17.87 -26.39 10.98
C ASN A 316 -19.06 -26.54 11.96
N PHE A 317 -19.62 -25.43 12.45
CA PHE A 317 -20.75 -25.47 13.39
C PHE A 317 -21.92 -26.31 12.83
N GLY A 318 -22.31 -27.35 13.56
CA GLY A 318 -23.37 -28.29 13.16
C GLY A 318 -22.92 -29.42 12.24
N GLU A 319 -21.68 -29.42 11.74
CA GLU A 319 -21.11 -30.54 11.01
C GLU A 319 -20.83 -31.70 11.96
N LEU A 320 -20.94 -32.92 11.42
CA LEU A 320 -20.66 -34.12 12.23
C LEU A 320 -19.14 -34.35 12.29
N ASP A 321 -18.61 -34.40 13.51
CA ASP A 321 -17.22 -34.83 13.72
C ASP A 321 -17.02 -36.26 13.16
N PRO A 322 -16.04 -36.47 12.25
CA PRO A 322 -15.86 -37.73 11.53
C PRO A 322 -15.44 -38.88 12.46
N VAL A 323 -14.98 -38.62 13.68
CA VAL A 323 -14.51 -39.63 14.63
C VAL A 323 -15.60 -39.96 15.64
N SER A 324 -16.20 -38.96 16.26
CA SER A 324 -17.21 -39.14 17.31
C SER A 324 -18.63 -39.26 16.75
N GLY A 325 -18.90 -38.72 15.55
CA GLY A 325 -20.24 -38.62 14.96
C GLY A 325 -21.14 -37.61 15.69
N ALA A 326 -20.61 -36.83 16.63
CA ALA A 326 -21.34 -35.73 17.29
C ALA A 326 -21.30 -34.46 16.42
N PRO A 327 -22.36 -33.63 16.42
CA PRO A 327 -22.31 -32.35 15.77
C PRO A 327 -21.35 -31.40 16.52
N ASP A 328 -20.59 -30.61 15.75
CA ASP A 328 -19.77 -29.54 16.30
C ASP A 328 -20.71 -28.43 16.86
N ASP A 329 -20.67 -28.18 18.16
CA ASP A 329 -21.49 -27.18 18.87
C ASP A 329 -20.72 -25.89 19.18
N VAL A 330 -19.45 -25.78 18.75
CA VAL A 330 -18.62 -24.59 18.94
C VAL A 330 -19.05 -23.46 18.00
N GLN A 331 -19.58 -22.36 18.55
CA GLN A 331 -20.11 -21.24 17.76
C GLN A 331 -19.04 -20.41 17.08
N ALA A 332 -17.90 -20.22 17.74
CA ALA A 332 -16.85 -19.30 17.35
C ALA A 332 -15.45 -19.88 17.56
N LEU A 333 -14.50 -19.36 16.83
CA LEU A 333 -13.08 -19.64 16.99
C LEU A 333 -12.31 -18.35 17.21
N ASN A 334 -11.44 -18.32 18.22
CA ASN A 334 -10.39 -17.32 18.35
C ASN A 334 -9.14 -17.86 17.65
N ASP A 335 -8.86 -17.35 16.47
CA ASP A 335 -7.69 -17.76 15.72
C ASP A 335 -6.50 -16.87 16.06
N GLN A 336 -5.41 -17.50 16.46
CA GLN A 336 -4.17 -16.83 16.80
C GLN A 336 -3.09 -17.20 15.80
N ALA A 337 -2.42 -16.19 15.20
CA ALA A 337 -1.24 -16.43 14.40
C ALA A 337 -0.05 -15.58 14.85
N SER A 338 1.15 -16.10 14.66
CA SER A 338 2.39 -15.39 14.94
C SER A 338 3.44 -15.61 13.86
N ILE A 339 4.19 -14.56 13.54
CA ILE A 339 5.34 -14.58 12.64
C ILE A 339 6.55 -14.01 13.39
N ASP A 340 7.63 -14.78 13.52
CA ASP A 340 8.95 -14.27 13.90
C ASP A 340 9.88 -14.41 12.69
N GLN A 341 10.34 -13.28 12.16
CA GLN A 341 11.05 -13.21 10.90
C GLN A 341 12.34 -12.42 11.03
N THR A 342 13.40 -12.92 10.40
CA THR A 342 14.65 -12.21 10.21
C THR A 342 14.99 -12.22 8.73
N SER A 343 15.29 -11.04 8.15
CA SER A 343 15.74 -10.90 6.79
C SER A 343 16.97 -10.00 6.70
N TYR A 344 17.79 -10.25 5.70
CA TYR A 344 19.01 -9.50 5.44
C TYR A 344 19.33 -9.53 3.96
N GLY A 345 20.05 -8.53 3.50
CA GLY A 345 20.45 -8.45 2.10
C GLY A 345 21.61 -7.51 1.87
N LEU A 346 22.15 -7.65 0.68
CA LEU A 346 23.25 -6.85 0.16
C LEU A 346 22.99 -6.57 -1.32
N SER A 347 23.19 -5.32 -1.72
CA SER A 347 23.08 -4.92 -3.12
C SER A 347 24.17 -3.94 -3.47
N GLY A 348 24.67 -4.03 -4.70
CA GLY A 348 25.68 -3.11 -5.24
C GLY A 348 25.47 -2.84 -6.72
N GLN A 349 25.77 -1.62 -7.14
CA GLN A 349 25.72 -1.22 -8.55
C GLN A 349 26.86 -0.29 -8.91
N LEU A 350 27.31 -0.40 -10.15
CA LEU A 350 28.23 0.51 -10.80
C LEU A 350 27.47 1.32 -11.84
N THR A 351 27.60 2.65 -11.80
CA THR A 351 27.02 3.58 -12.77
C THR A 351 28.15 4.27 -13.52
N ILE A 352 28.11 4.23 -14.85
CA ILE A 352 29.09 4.82 -15.75
C ILE A 352 28.36 5.79 -16.68
N THR A 353 28.82 7.04 -16.75
CA THR A 353 28.23 8.10 -17.60
C THR A 353 29.15 8.56 -18.72
N THR A 354 30.23 7.82 -18.97
CA THR A 354 31.17 8.10 -20.06
C THR A 354 30.42 8.14 -21.39
N PRO A 355 30.58 9.21 -22.19
CA PRO A 355 29.99 9.30 -23.51
C PRO A 355 30.40 8.13 -24.41
N LEU A 356 29.45 7.57 -25.15
CA LEU A 356 29.69 6.50 -26.13
C LEU A 356 29.54 7.07 -27.53
N ALA A 357 30.59 6.96 -28.35
CA ALA A 357 30.64 7.51 -29.72
C ALA A 357 30.28 9.03 -29.79
N GLY A 358 30.63 9.81 -28.77
CA GLY A 358 30.30 11.23 -28.67
C GLY A 358 28.88 11.57 -28.19
N HIS A 359 28.06 10.59 -27.91
CA HIS A 359 26.71 10.75 -27.42
C HIS A 359 26.63 10.54 -25.91
N ARG A 360 25.68 11.21 -25.22
CA ARG A 360 25.41 10.97 -23.79
C ARG A 360 25.01 9.52 -23.59
N ASN A 361 25.62 8.88 -22.61
CA ASN A 361 25.40 7.50 -22.28
C ASN A 361 25.39 7.32 -20.77
N GLN A 362 24.50 6.48 -20.24
CA GLN A 362 24.49 6.04 -18.87
C GLN A 362 24.34 4.52 -18.83
N PHE A 363 25.36 3.84 -18.36
CA PHE A 363 25.36 2.40 -18.16
C PHE A 363 25.34 2.08 -16.67
N VAL A 364 24.45 1.19 -16.26
CA VAL A 364 24.32 0.69 -14.89
C VAL A 364 24.41 -0.83 -14.92
N VAL A 365 25.23 -1.39 -14.07
CA VAL A 365 25.28 -2.84 -13.82
C VAL A 365 25.27 -3.09 -12.32
N GLY A 366 24.50 -4.08 -11.86
CA GLY A 366 24.39 -4.34 -10.45
C GLY A 366 24.02 -5.78 -10.11
N VAL A 367 24.19 -6.09 -8.84
CA VAL A 367 23.88 -7.37 -8.21
C VAL A 367 23.07 -7.14 -6.95
N SER A 368 22.20 -8.08 -6.59
CA SER A 368 21.52 -8.07 -5.31
C SER A 368 21.35 -9.51 -4.78
N ALA A 369 21.43 -9.64 -3.47
CA ALA A 369 21.15 -10.89 -2.77
C ALA A 369 20.35 -10.58 -1.50
N ASP A 370 19.20 -11.21 -1.35
CA ASP A 370 18.31 -11.09 -0.21
C ASP A 370 18.01 -12.48 0.35
N ALA A 371 17.91 -12.61 1.66
CA ALA A 371 17.49 -13.82 2.31
C ALA A 371 16.60 -13.52 3.52
N GLY A 372 15.64 -14.41 3.77
CA GLY A 372 14.74 -14.33 4.91
C GLY A 372 14.49 -15.71 5.52
N GLN A 373 14.28 -15.73 6.82
CA GLN A 373 13.82 -16.89 7.55
C GLN A 373 12.63 -16.46 8.40
N ALA A 374 11.54 -17.19 8.31
CA ALA A 374 10.37 -16.96 9.15
C ALA A 374 9.95 -18.24 9.86
N ARG A 375 9.42 -18.11 11.07
CA ARG A 375 8.63 -19.13 11.74
C ARG A 375 7.21 -18.62 11.87
N PHE A 376 6.30 -19.35 11.29
CA PHE A 376 4.87 -19.11 11.34
C PHE A 376 4.22 -20.13 12.26
N LYS A 377 3.38 -19.68 13.18
CA LYS A 377 2.61 -20.55 14.08
C LYS A 377 1.17 -20.13 14.08
N GLN A 378 0.28 -21.12 14.17
CA GLN A 378 -1.14 -20.94 14.35
C GLN A 378 -1.69 -21.83 15.43
N ALA A 379 -2.74 -21.33 16.10
CA ALA A 379 -3.57 -22.05 17.04
C ALA A 379 -4.98 -21.49 16.99
N SER A 380 -5.97 -22.34 17.21
CA SER A 380 -7.38 -22.01 17.31
C SER A 380 -7.88 -22.31 18.71
N GLN A 381 -8.84 -21.51 19.20
CA GLN A 381 -9.44 -21.64 20.52
C GLN A 381 -10.96 -21.64 20.38
N PRO A 382 -11.63 -22.71 20.84
CA PRO A 382 -13.10 -22.75 20.83
C PRO A 382 -13.68 -21.64 21.71
N ALA A 383 -14.76 -21.03 21.22
CA ALA A 383 -15.42 -19.92 21.90
C ALA A 383 -16.93 -19.89 21.60
N GLU A 384 -17.65 -19.15 22.43
CA GLU A 384 -19.05 -18.77 22.20
C GLU A 384 -19.18 -17.28 21.99
N PHE A 385 -20.26 -16.82 21.34
CA PHE A 385 -20.57 -15.41 21.21
C PHE A 385 -21.35 -14.89 22.40
N ASP A 386 -20.92 -13.78 22.98
CA ASP A 386 -21.72 -13.00 23.90
C ASP A 386 -22.86 -12.23 23.18
N ALA A 387 -23.70 -11.55 23.94
CA ALA A 387 -24.82 -10.77 23.39
C ALA A 387 -24.40 -9.60 22.49
N SER A 388 -23.14 -9.21 22.54
CA SER A 388 -22.54 -8.15 21.70
C SER A 388 -21.67 -8.69 20.56
N ARG A 389 -21.65 -9.99 20.38
CA ARG A 389 -20.87 -10.76 19.37
C ARG A 389 -19.37 -10.76 19.62
N GLY A 390 -18.95 -10.47 20.84
CA GLY A 390 -17.62 -10.76 21.32
C GLY A 390 -17.44 -12.25 21.57
N THR A 391 -16.26 -12.78 21.34
CA THR A 391 -15.97 -14.18 21.63
C THR A 391 -15.54 -14.37 23.07
N VAL A 392 -16.16 -15.34 23.74
CA VAL A 392 -15.84 -15.81 25.10
C VAL A 392 -15.24 -17.20 24.99
N PRO A 393 -13.95 -17.40 25.35
CA PRO A 393 -13.29 -18.70 25.24
C PRO A 393 -13.98 -19.78 26.06
N THR A 394 -14.13 -20.98 25.49
CA THR A 394 -14.69 -22.18 26.15
C THR A 394 -13.62 -23.29 26.35
N GLY A 395 -12.45 -23.14 25.75
CA GLY A 395 -11.32 -24.07 25.86
C GLY A 395 -9.97 -23.38 25.75
N ASP A 396 -8.91 -24.16 25.70
CA ASP A 396 -7.54 -23.68 25.50
C ASP A 396 -7.21 -23.53 24.01
N PHE A 397 -6.11 -22.84 23.69
CA PHE A 397 -5.59 -22.78 22.33
C PHE A 397 -4.99 -24.12 21.90
N GLU A 398 -5.49 -24.65 20.79
CA GLU A 398 -5.01 -25.86 20.16
C GLU A 398 -4.09 -25.52 18.99
N PRO A 399 -2.84 -26.00 18.98
CA PRO A 399 -1.91 -25.76 17.87
C PRO A 399 -2.40 -26.41 16.57
N GLU A 400 -2.41 -25.65 15.47
CA GLU A 400 -2.78 -26.12 14.13
C GLU A 400 -1.57 -26.22 13.21
N THR A 401 -0.72 -25.19 13.21
CA THR A 401 0.41 -25.11 12.30
C THR A 401 1.65 -24.58 13.01
N ASP A 402 2.80 -25.18 12.74
CA ASP A 402 4.12 -24.63 13.06
C ASP A 402 5.03 -24.86 11.85
N ALA A 403 5.24 -23.82 11.04
CA ALA A 403 6.02 -23.89 9.81
C ALA A 403 7.25 -23.00 9.88
N LYS A 404 8.38 -23.52 9.42
CA LYS A 404 9.62 -22.76 9.23
C LYS A 404 9.90 -22.59 7.74
N THR A 405 10.05 -21.34 7.32
CA THR A 405 10.35 -21.01 5.92
C THR A 405 11.69 -20.33 5.78
N ARG A 406 12.34 -20.60 4.65
CA ARG A 406 13.54 -19.88 4.22
C ARG A 406 13.32 -19.41 2.79
N THR A 407 13.55 -18.13 2.55
CA THR A 407 13.48 -17.53 1.24
C THR A 407 14.84 -16.95 0.88
N SER A 408 15.24 -17.06 -0.38
CA SER A 408 16.43 -16.35 -0.88
C SER A 408 16.20 -15.93 -2.32
N ASN A 409 16.73 -14.77 -2.69
CA ASN A 409 16.69 -14.26 -4.04
C ASN A 409 18.06 -13.68 -4.39
N ALA A 410 18.64 -14.12 -5.50
CA ALA A 410 19.85 -13.57 -6.06
C ALA A 410 19.56 -13.04 -7.46
N ALA A 411 20.13 -11.88 -7.80
CA ALA A 411 19.90 -11.30 -9.10
C ALA A 411 21.11 -10.52 -9.62
N VAL A 412 21.21 -10.49 -10.95
CA VAL A 412 22.12 -9.60 -11.70
C VAL A 412 21.28 -8.79 -12.69
N TYR A 413 21.60 -7.51 -12.85
CA TYR A 413 20.90 -6.63 -13.76
C TYR A 413 21.84 -5.66 -14.46
N ALA A 414 21.40 -5.20 -15.62
CA ALA A 414 22.09 -4.14 -16.34
C ALA A 414 21.05 -3.23 -17.02
N MET A 415 21.41 -1.96 -17.19
CA MET A 415 20.66 -0.95 -17.92
C MET A 415 21.61 -0.06 -18.70
N ASN A 416 21.22 0.31 -19.91
CA ASN A 416 21.87 1.35 -20.67
C ASN A 416 20.84 2.35 -21.17
N THR A 417 21.06 3.64 -20.90
CA THR A 417 20.31 4.76 -21.48
C THR A 417 21.26 5.52 -22.40
N PHE A 418 21.01 5.43 -23.69
CA PHE A 418 21.83 6.01 -24.75
C PHE A 418 21.07 7.13 -25.47
N ALA A 419 21.60 8.33 -25.50
CA ALA A 419 21.07 9.43 -26.29
C ALA A 419 21.52 9.26 -27.75
N ILE A 420 20.58 8.91 -28.64
CA ILE A 420 20.82 8.79 -30.08
C ILE A 420 21.18 10.15 -30.65
N ASP A 421 20.50 11.20 -30.18
CA ASP A 421 20.77 12.60 -30.45
C ASP A 421 20.21 13.46 -29.28
N ASP A 422 20.10 14.78 -29.45
CA ASP A 422 19.57 15.70 -28.43
C ASP A 422 18.08 15.50 -28.13
N ARG A 423 17.35 14.80 -29.00
CA ARG A 423 15.90 14.59 -28.92
C ARG A 423 15.50 13.16 -28.56
N TRP A 424 16.27 12.18 -28.99
CA TRP A 424 15.95 10.77 -28.83
C TRP A 424 16.87 10.08 -27.85
N SER A 425 16.31 9.38 -26.88
CA SER A 425 17.04 8.49 -26.00
C SER A 425 16.45 7.09 -26.00
N LEU A 426 17.29 6.06 -26.06
CA LEU A 426 16.92 4.66 -26.00
C LEU A 426 17.40 4.09 -24.66
N THR A 427 16.50 3.42 -23.94
CA THR A 427 16.84 2.70 -22.70
C THR A 427 16.59 1.21 -22.91
N ALA A 428 17.62 0.40 -22.72
CA ALA A 428 17.52 -1.06 -22.70
C ALA A 428 17.97 -1.59 -21.35
N SER A 429 17.24 -2.49 -20.75
CA SER A 429 17.61 -3.11 -19.48
C SER A 429 17.17 -4.55 -19.38
N GLY A 430 17.75 -5.28 -18.43
CA GLY A 430 17.35 -6.64 -18.13
C GLY A 430 17.84 -7.06 -16.76
N ARG A 431 17.11 -7.98 -16.14
CA ARG A 431 17.43 -8.58 -14.86
C ARG A 431 17.17 -10.07 -14.87
N PHE A 432 18.14 -10.83 -14.43
CA PHE A 432 17.97 -12.25 -14.13
C PHE A 432 17.77 -12.43 -12.63
N ASN A 433 16.72 -13.12 -12.23
CA ASN A 433 16.41 -13.48 -10.84
C ASN A 433 16.46 -15.00 -10.65
N ASP A 434 16.98 -15.46 -9.49
CA ASP A 434 16.91 -16.84 -9.00
C ASP A 434 16.36 -16.80 -7.56
N ALA A 435 15.08 -17.12 -7.41
CA ALA A 435 14.38 -17.16 -6.13
C ALA A 435 14.21 -18.59 -5.66
N ARG A 436 14.46 -18.84 -4.36
CA ARG A 436 14.28 -20.14 -3.73
C ARG A 436 13.47 -20.00 -2.47
N ILE A 437 12.56 -20.93 -2.25
CA ILE A 437 11.68 -20.98 -1.09
C ILE A 437 11.71 -22.42 -0.58
N SER A 438 12.00 -22.57 0.71
CA SER A 438 11.98 -23.84 1.41
C SER A 438 11.02 -23.73 2.58
N ILE A 439 10.14 -24.70 2.72
CA ILE A 439 9.12 -24.80 3.75
C ILE A 439 9.35 -26.10 4.50
N ARG A 440 9.23 -26.08 5.82
CA ARG A 440 9.37 -27.26 6.68
C ARG A 440 8.35 -27.21 7.81
N ASP A 441 7.57 -28.25 7.93
CA ASP A 441 6.75 -28.50 9.10
C ASP A 441 7.63 -28.64 10.35
N GLN A 442 7.19 -28.04 11.43
CA GLN A 442 7.82 -28.13 12.75
C GLN A 442 6.87 -28.73 13.79
N SER A 443 5.60 -28.96 13.42
CA SER A 443 4.61 -29.60 14.27
C SER A 443 4.80 -31.11 14.34
N GLY A 444 5.31 -31.70 13.25
CA GLY A 444 5.46 -33.14 13.04
C GLY A 444 4.17 -33.86 12.64
N VAL A 445 3.07 -33.12 12.42
CA VAL A 445 1.76 -33.69 12.06
C VAL A 445 1.34 -33.33 10.61
N ASN A 446 2.00 -32.35 9.98
CA ASN A 446 1.69 -31.90 8.63
C ASN A 446 2.88 -32.02 7.66
N PRO A 447 3.36 -33.27 7.39
CA PRO A 447 4.53 -33.46 6.53
C PRO A 447 4.31 -32.98 5.08
N ASP A 448 3.08 -32.83 4.65
CA ASP A 448 2.70 -32.31 3.32
C ASP A 448 3.00 -30.82 3.14
N LEU A 449 3.32 -30.09 4.24
CA LEU A 449 3.86 -28.73 4.18
C LEU A 449 5.33 -28.68 3.72
N ASP A 450 6.06 -29.79 3.72
CA ASP A 450 7.46 -29.80 3.36
C ASP A 450 7.65 -29.60 1.85
N GLY A 451 8.32 -28.55 1.46
CA GLY A 451 8.57 -28.24 0.04
C GLY A 451 9.83 -27.43 -0.21
N ASP A 452 10.41 -27.61 -1.39
CA ASP A 452 11.54 -26.85 -1.92
C ASP A 452 11.23 -26.36 -3.34
N HIS A 453 11.16 -25.05 -3.51
CA HIS A 453 10.77 -24.42 -4.76
C HIS A 453 11.87 -23.52 -5.30
N ARG A 454 12.01 -23.49 -6.63
CA ARG A 454 12.94 -22.60 -7.32
C ARG A 454 12.28 -21.94 -8.52
N PHE A 455 12.38 -20.63 -8.58
CA PHE A 455 11.82 -19.80 -9.67
C PHE A 455 12.91 -18.93 -10.24
N SER A 456 13.20 -19.10 -11.53
CA SER A 456 14.21 -18.25 -12.19
C SER A 456 13.67 -17.71 -13.50
N ARG A 457 14.09 -16.49 -13.86
CA ARG A 457 13.72 -15.84 -15.13
C ARG A 457 14.62 -14.64 -15.44
N PHE A 458 14.88 -14.47 -16.74
CA PHE A 458 15.37 -13.21 -17.29
C PHE A 458 14.19 -12.32 -17.69
N ASN A 459 14.17 -11.08 -17.22
CA ASN A 459 13.12 -10.09 -17.47
C ASN A 459 13.74 -8.92 -18.24
N PRO A 460 13.47 -8.75 -19.54
CA PRO A 460 13.94 -7.63 -20.33
C PRO A 460 13.02 -6.41 -20.21
N ALA A 461 13.58 -5.22 -20.50
CA ALA A 461 12.82 -4.02 -20.74
C ALA A 461 13.48 -3.14 -21.80
N LEU A 462 12.64 -2.46 -22.58
CA LEU A 462 13.06 -1.53 -23.63
C LEU A 462 12.18 -0.29 -23.58
N GLY A 463 12.76 0.89 -23.71
CA GLY A 463 12.04 2.14 -23.74
C GLY A 463 12.70 3.17 -24.64
N ILE A 464 11.90 4.07 -25.17
CA ILE A 464 12.35 5.18 -26.01
C ILE A 464 11.68 6.47 -25.54
N THR A 465 12.45 7.56 -25.52
CA THR A 465 11.91 8.90 -25.25
C THR A 465 12.20 9.82 -26.43
N PHE A 466 11.28 10.75 -26.69
CA PHE A 466 11.40 11.78 -27.71
C PHE A 466 11.14 13.15 -27.08
N ASN A 467 12.14 14.02 -27.12
CA ASN A 467 12.22 15.33 -26.50
C ASN A 467 12.38 16.43 -27.59
N PRO A 468 11.34 16.79 -28.34
CA PRO A 468 11.45 17.80 -29.40
C PRO A 468 11.74 19.19 -28.85
N SER A 469 11.43 19.47 -27.60
CA SER A 469 11.70 20.72 -26.88
C SER A 469 11.94 20.46 -25.40
N ALA A 470 12.48 21.42 -24.68
CA ALA A 470 12.75 21.32 -23.24
C ALA A 470 11.49 21.13 -22.38
N GLY A 471 10.31 21.50 -22.90
CA GLY A 471 9.04 21.43 -22.20
C GLY A 471 8.12 20.27 -22.59
N PHE A 472 8.58 19.34 -23.45
CA PHE A 472 7.75 18.24 -23.94
C PHE A 472 8.56 16.94 -24.07
N THR A 473 8.03 15.84 -23.56
CA THR A 473 8.54 14.49 -23.74
C THR A 473 7.40 13.55 -24.15
N ALA A 474 7.59 12.81 -25.24
CA ALA A 474 6.81 11.61 -25.54
C ALA A 474 7.65 10.35 -25.28
N TYR A 475 7.02 9.25 -24.92
CA TYR A 475 7.74 8.01 -24.64
C TYR A 475 6.90 6.77 -24.93
N GLY A 476 7.59 5.65 -25.11
CA GLY A 476 7.01 4.33 -25.17
C GLY A 476 7.93 3.31 -24.51
N SER A 477 7.37 2.32 -23.84
CA SER A 477 8.14 1.26 -23.20
C SER A 477 7.43 -0.10 -23.23
N TYR A 478 8.27 -1.15 -23.24
CA TYR A 478 7.90 -2.54 -23.01
C TYR A 478 8.73 -3.10 -21.87
N ASN A 479 8.07 -3.70 -20.89
CA ASN A 479 8.72 -4.26 -19.72
C ASN A 479 8.16 -5.65 -19.41
N GLU A 480 9.04 -6.56 -18.98
CA GLU A 480 8.66 -7.84 -18.41
C GLU A 480 9.04 -7.94 -16.94
N GLY A 481 8.18 -8.57 -16.15
CA GLY A 481 8.41 -8.84 -14.74
C GLY A 481 8.00 -10.25 -14.36
N MET A 482 8.54 -10.76 -13.27
CA MET A 482 8.09 -12.01 -12.68
C MET A 482 7.77 -11.83 -11.20
N ARG A 483 6.77 -12.60 -10.73
CA ARG A 483 6.49 -12.83 -9.32
C ARG A 483 6.62 -14.30 -9.01
N ALA A 484 7.46 -14.65 -8.06
CA ALA A 484 7.46 -15.97 -7.46
C ALA A 484 6.27 -16.08 -6.49
N PRO A 485 5.61 -17.22 -6.37
CA PRO A 485 4.72 -17.49 -5.27
C PRO A 485 5.41 -17.20 -3.92
N THR A 486 4.68 -16.77 -2.93
CA THR A 486 5.21 -16.57 -1.57
C THR A 486 5.17 -17.88 -0.79
N ALA A 487 5.90 -17.96 0.33
CA ALA A 487 5.80 -19.12 1.21
C ALA A 487 4.35 -19.29 1.73
N ALA A 488 3.66 -18.20 2.04
CA ALA A 488 2.27 -18.23 2.47
C ALA A 488 1.31 -18.75 1.39
N GLU A 489 1.54 -18.45 0.11
CA GLU A 489 0.72 -18.97 -0.99
C GLU A 489 0.99 -20.44 -1.25
N LEU A 490 2.25 -20.87 -1.19
CA LEU A 490 2.63 -22.27 -1.40
C LEU A 490 2.04 -23.19 -0.31
N THR A 491 2.05 -22.75 0.94
CA THR A 491 1.49 -23.54 2.05
C THR A 491 -0.05 -23.57 2.08
N CYS A 492 -0.73 -22.90 1.15
CA CYS A 492 -2.18 -22.80 1.07
C CYS A 492 -2.66 -22.94 -0.37
N ALA A 493 -2.22 -23.96 -1.10
CA ALA A 493 -2.54 -24.11 -2.52
C ALA A 493 -3.21 -25.45 -2.85
N ASP A 494 -3.52 -26.31 -1.87
CA ASP A 494 -4.20 -27.57 -2.08
C ASP A 494 -5.74 -27.41 -2.00
N PRO A 495 -6.48 -27.67 -3.09
CA PRO A 495 -7.94 -27.62 -3.08
C PRO A 495 -8.58 -28.71 -2.21
N THR A 496 -7.88 -29.80 -1.91
CA THR A 496 -8.36 -30.88 -1.04
C THR A 496 -8.12 -30.62 0.45
N ALA A 497 -7.27 -29.62 0.76
CA ALA A 497 -6.94 -29.17 2.10
C ALA A 497 -6.98 -27.64 2.14
N PRO A 498 -8.19 -27.02 2.02
CA PRO A 498 -8.34 -25.58 2.01
C PRO A 498 -7.93 -24.98 3.35
N CYS A 499 -7.34 -23.79 3.31
CA CYS A 499 -6.89 -23.08 4.50
C CYS A 499 -7.83 -21.92 4.87
N LYS A 500 -7.85 -21.56 6.15
CA LYS A 500 -8.49 -20.34 6.65
C LYS A 500 -7.46 -19.22 6.74
N LEU A 501 -7.56 -18.22 5.87
CA LEU A 501 -6.67 -17.07 5.95
C LEU A 501 -7.21 -15.98 6.89
N PRO A 502 -6.35 -15.35 7.68
CA PRO A 502 -4.88 -15.52 7.67
C PRO A 502 -4.36 -16.75 8.43
N ASN A 503 -5.16 -17.71 8.72
CA ASN A 503 -4.98 -18.58 9.89
C ASN A 503 -4.76 -20.08 9.66
N SER A 504 -4.80 -20.70 8.48
CA SER A 504 -4.46 -22.13 8.34
C SER A 504 -3.66 -22.44 7.09
N PHE A 505 -2.57 -23.20 7.22
CA PHE A 505 -1.74 -23.69 6.11
C PHE A 505 -1.58 -25.20 6.25
N LEU A 506 -2.00 -25.97 5.25
CA LEU A 506 -2.14 -27.42 5.38
C LEU A 506 -1.35 -28.26 4.35
N ALA A 507 -1.04 -27.73 3.17
CA ALA A 507 -0.34 -28.46 2.12
C ALA A 507 0.42 -27.57 1.15
N ASP A 508 1.42 -28.10 0.44
CA ASP A 508 2.32 -27.38 -0.47
C ASP A 508 2.28 -27.96 -1.91
N PRO A 509 1.22 -27.75 -2.71
CA PRO A 509 1.23 -28.09 -4.12
C PRO A 509 1.95 -27.01 -4.97
N PRO A 510 2.47 -27.41 -6.15
CA PRO A 510 3.33 -26.54 -6.95
C PRO A 510 2.54 -25.42 -7.66
N LEU A 511 2.65 -24.17 -7.17
CA LEU A 511 2.23 -22.99 -7.91
C LEU A 511 3.29 -22.60 -8.96
N LYS A 512 2.84 -22.04 -10.08
CA LYS A 512 3.70 -21.46 -11.10
C LYS A 512 3.99 -20.01 -10.81
N LYS A 513 5.16 -19.51 -11.25
CA LYS A 513 5.48 -18.09 -11.20
C LYS A 513 4.56 -17.28 -12.11
N VAL A 514 4.14 -16.12 -11.66
CA VAL A 514 3.40 -15.14 -12.47
C VAL A 514 4.37 -14.39 -13.37
N VAL A 515 4.00 -14.17 -14.63
CA VAL A 515 4.77 -13.37 -15.58
C VAL A 515 3.92 -12.24 -16.10
N ALA A 516 4.45 -11.03 -16.01
CA ALA A 516 3.81 -9.81 -16.49
C ALA A 516 4.51 -9.28 -17.75
N HIS A 517 3.73 -8.83 -18.73
CA HIS A 517 4.15 -8.12 -19.92
C HIS A 517 3.43 -6.78 -19.96
N THR A 518 4.16 -5.68 -19.83
CA THR A 518 3.61 -4.33 -19.77
C THR A 518 4.04 -3.51 -20.98
N LEU A 519 3.07 -2.93 -21.67
CA LEU A 519 3.24 -1.88 -22.68
C LEU A 519 2.72 -0.56 -22.10
N GLU A 520 3.50 0.51 -22.25
CA GLU A 520 3.10 1.86 -21.86
C GLU A 520 3.52 2.87 -22.93
N PHE A 521 2.61 3.80 -23.26
CA PHE A 521 2.88 4.96 -24.10
C PHE A 521 2.37 6.21 -23.38
N GLY A 522 3.13 7.27 -23.45
CA GLY A 522 2.70 8.50 -22.80
C GLY A 522 3.42 9.73 -23.30
N ALA A 523 2.91 10.86 -22.82
CA ALA A 523 3.53 12.15 -23.03
C ALA A 523 3.39 13.01 -21.78
N ARG A 524 4.34 13.91 -21.56
CA ARG A 524 4.34 14.89 -20.47
C ARG A 524 4.86 16.21 -20.97
N GLY A 525 4.34 17.28 -20.37
CA GLY A 525 4.71 18.63 -20.78
C GLY A 525 4.68 19.62 -19.64
N LYS A 526 5.48 20.69 -19.81
CA LYS A 526 5.51 21.84 -18.91
C LYS A 526 5.54 23.12 -19.74
N THR A 527 4.65 24.07 -19.41
CA THR A 527 4.59 25.40 -20.03
C THR A 527 4.31 26.42 -18.93
N GLY A 528 5.29 27.28 -18.64
CA GLY A 528 5.20 28.22 -17.54
C GLY A 528 4.95 27.48 -16.19
N ASP A 529 3.89 27.88 -15.48
CA ASP A 529 3.48 27.31 -14.20
C ASP A 529 2.55 26.10 -14.34
N SER A 530 2.29 25.65 -15.56
CA SER A 530 1.43 24.49 -15.83
C SER A 530 2.24 23.29 -16.26
N SER A 531 1.88 22.11 -15.76
CA SER A 531 2.43 20.83 -16.17
C SER A 531 1.33 19.80 -16.37
N TRP A 532 1.57 18.82 -17.23
CA TRP A 532 0.63 17.74 -17.49
C TRP A 532 1.35 16.45 -17.84
N SER A 533 0.69 15.34 -17.62
CA SER A 533 1.08 14.04 -18.14
C SER A 533 -0.14 13.24 -18.57
N ALA A 534 0.02 12.44 -19.61
CA ALA A 534 -0.97 11.49 -20.08
C ALA A 534 -0.26 10.18 -20.43
N ALA A 535 -0.83 9.06 -20.01
CA ALA A 535 -0.31 7.73 -20.30
C ALA A 535 -1.45 6.76 -20.59
N ILE A 536 -1.18 5.82 -21.48
CA ILE A 536 -1.98 4.61 -21.71
C ILE A 536 -1.11 3.41 -21.43
N TYR A 537 -1.66 2.41 -20.78
CA TYR A 537 -0.91 1.20 -20.43
C TYR A 537 -1.74 -0.06 -20.57
N ARG A 538 -1.05 -1.18 -20.76
CA ARG A 538 -1.63 -2.51 -20.73
C ARG A 538 -0.60 -3.48 -20.14
N THR A 539 -1.03 -4.22 -19.11
CA THR A 539 -0.29 -5.31 -18.51
C THR A 539 -1.08 -6.60 -18.66
N ASP A 540 -0.51 -7.56 -19.36
CA ASP A 540 -1.02 -8.93 -19.46
C ASP A 540 -0.21 -9.83 -18.52
N LEU A 541 -0.91 -10.58 -17.66
CA LEU A 541 -0.29 -11.59 -16.80
C LEU A 541 -0.58 -12.98 -17.32
N SER A 542 0.40 -13.86 -17.15
CA SER A 542 0.27 -15.29 -17.35
C SER A 542 0.47 -16.02 -16.03
N ASP A 543 -0.30 -17.07 -15.81
CA ASP A 543 -0.30 -17.85 -14.58
C ASP A 543 -0.52 -16.97 -13.33
N ASP A 544 -1.44 -15.98 -13.43
CA ASP A 544 -1.78 -15.11 -12.29
C ASP A 544 -2.31 -15.93 -11.11
N ILE A 545 -1.94 -15.55 -9.88
CA ILE A 545 -2.33 -16.28 -8.68
C ILE A 545 -3.47 -15.51 -8.02
N ALA A 546 -4.55 -16.20 -7.69
CA ALA A 546 -5.65 -15.70 -6.90
C ALA A 546 -5.92 -16.61 -5.70
N PHE A 547 -6.47 -16.05 -4.64
CA PHE A 547 -7.10 -16.85 -3.60
C PHE A 547 -8.51 -17.18 -4.04
N VAL A 548 -8.81 -18.46 -4.11
CA VAL A 548 -10.10 -19.00 -4.56
C VAL A 548 -10.80 -19.58 -3.36
N SER A 549 -12.03 -19.14 -3.10
CA SER A 549 -12.85 -19.66 -2.01
C SER A 549 -13.18 -21.14 -2.24
N SER A 550 -13.22 -21.90 -1.16
CA SER A 550 -13.62 -23.31 -1.16
C SER A 550 -15.02 -23.55 -0.59
N GLY A 551 -15.76 -22.45 -0.32
CA GLY A 551 -17.06 -22.52 0.33
C GLY A 551 -16.96 -22.48 1.85
N GLY A 552 -18.12 -22.51 2.51
CA GLY A 552 -18.26 -22.34 3.94
C GLY A 552 -18.94 -21.03 4.31
N THR A 553 -19.21 -20.83 5.58
CA THR A 553 -19.78 -19.58 6.12
C THR A 553 -18.70 -18.49 6.27
N ALA A 554 -17.44 -18.88 6.45
CA ALA A 554 -16.32 -17.95 6.52
C ALA A 554 -15.83 -17.57 5.11
N ILE A 555 -15.74 -16.28 4.89
CA ILE A 555 -15.29 -15.66 3.63
C ILE A 555 -13.77 -15.77 3.38
N ASN A 556 -13.04 -16.40 4.27
CA ASN A 556 -11.59 -16.53 4.25
C ASN A 556 -11.10 -17.99 4.13
N THR A 557 -11.99 -18.95 3.94
CA THR A 557 -11.63 -20.34 3.66
C THR A 557 -11.43 -20.58 2.17
N GLY A 558 -10.29 -21.14 1.79
CA GLY A 558 -9.97 -21.37 0.39
C GLY A 558 -8.52 -21.78 0.16
N PHE A 559 -8.05 -21.62 -1.06
CA PHE A 559 -6.68 -21.96 -1.46
C PHE A 559 -6.18 -21.04 -2.57
N PHE A 560 -4.86 -20.95 -2.72
CA PHE A 560 -4.26 -20.24 -3.84
C PHE A 560 -4.13 -21.14 -5.08
N GLN A 561 -4.49 -20.61 -6.23
CA GLN A 561 -4.26 -21.29 -7.51
C GLN A 561 -3.84 -20.31 -8.61
N ASN A 562 -3.21 -20.84 -9.65
CA ASN A 562 -2.98 -20.09 -10.86
C ASN A 562 -4.28 -20.03 -11.69
N VAL A 563 -4.95 -18.88 -11.72
CA VAL A 563 -6.20 -18.65 -12.48
C VAL A 563 -5.95 -18.37 -13.97
N GLY A 564 -4.72 -18.59 -14.45
CA GLY A 564 -4.35 -18.42 -15.83
C GLY A 564 -4.03 -16.95 -16.19
N LYS A 565 -4.67 -16.43 -17.25
CA LYS A 565 -4.34 -15.08 -17.75
C LYS A 565 -5.28 -14.02 -17.16
N THR A 566 -4.70 -12.90 -16.77
CA THR A 566 -5.43 -11.68 -16.42
C THR A 566 -4.88 -10.48 -17.18
N ARG A 567 -5.64 -9.41 -17.26
CA ARG A 567 -5.24 -8.17 -17.92
C ARG A 567 -5.63 -6.97 -17.06
N ARG A 568 -4.74 -5.99 -17.00
CA ARG A 568 -5.00 -4.66 -16.46
C ARG A 568 -4.56 -3.63 -17.50
N GLN A 569 -5.49 -2.77 -17.92
CA GLN A 569 -5.22 -1.72 -18.91
C GLN A 569 -5.91 -0.43 -18.50
N GLY A 570 -5.39 0.71 -18.94
CA GLY A 570 -5.98 1.95 -18.52
C GLY A 570 -5.38 3.21 -19.12
N VAL A 571 -5.88 4.34 -18.63
CA VAL A 571 -5.46 5.69 -18.96
C VAL A 571 -5.18 6.45 -17.69
N GLU A 572 -4.10 7.20 -17.67
CA GLU A 572 -3.75 8.12 -16.58
C GLU A 572 -3.58 9.52 -17.11
N LEU A 573 -4.23 10.50 -16.48
CA LEU A 573 -4.13 11.92 -16.81
C LEU A 573 -3.80 12.70 -15.54
N THR A 574 -2.81 13.58 -15.63
CA THR A 574 -2.47 14.53 -14.56
C THR A 574 -2.33 15.91 -15.16
N GLY A 575 -2.95 16.90 -14.51
CA GLY A 575 -2.76 18.31 -14.81
C GLY A 575 -2.48 19.08 -13.53
N ALA A 576 -1.52 19.98 -13.56
CA ALA A 576 -1.21 20.88 -12.46
C ALA A 576 -0.94 22.28 -12.99
N THR A 577 -1.45 23.30 -12.29
CA THR A 577 -1.21 24.69 -12.65
C THR A 577 -1.18 25.57 -11.40
N LYS A 578 -0.47 26.71 -11.51
CA LYS A 578 -0.43 27.73 -10.46
C LYS A 578 -0.81 29.08 -11.06
N TRP A 579 -1.56 29.88 -10.31
CA TRP A 579 -1.87 31.26 -10.64
C TRP A 579 -1.90 32.11 -9.37
N GLY A 580 -0.94 32.98 -9.22
CA GLY A 580 -0.75 33.77 -7.99
C GLY A 580 -0.59 32.86 -6.77
N ALA A 581 -1.45 33.03 -5.79
CA ALA A 581 -1.46 32.23 -4.54
C ALA A 581 -2.19 30.88 -4.66
N PHE A 582 -2.81 30.60 -5.79
CA PHE A 582 -3.57 29.36 -5.98
C PHE A 582 -2.77 28.30 -6.75
N GLY A 583 -2.98 27.05 -6.37
CA GLY A 583 -2.49 25.87 -7.09
C GLY A 583 -3.60 24.87 -7.27
N LEU A 584 -3.75 24.34 -8.48
CA LEU A 584 -4.71 23.28 -8.81
C LEU A 584 -3.96 22.07 -9.34
N VAL A 585 -4.31 20.91 -8.82
CA VAL A 585 -3.86 19.61 -9.36
C VAL A 585 -5.07 18.73 -9.56
N ALA A 586 -5.23 18.20 -10.77
CA ALA A 586 -6.26 17.21 -11.09
C ALA A 586 -5.61 15.95 -11.64
N ARG A 587 -6.05 14.79 -11.14
CA ARG A 587 -5.55 13.47 -11.52
C ARG A 587 -6.72 12.55 -11.81
N TYR A 588 -6.68 11.88 -12.94
CA TYR A 588 -7.70 10.92 -13.33
C TYR A 588 -7.06 9.62 -13.77
N GLY A 589 -7.58 8.51 -13.27
CA GLY A 589 -7.23 7.14 -13.64
C GLY A 589 -8.43 6.37 -14.15
N LEU A 590 -8.29 5.72 -15.29
CA LEU A 590 -9.20 4.68 -15.79
C LEU A 590 -8.47 3.34 -15.72
N ILE A 591 -9.08 2.34 -15.11
CA ILE A 591 -8.54 0.98 -15.01
C ILE A 591 -9.60 -0.01 -15.47
N ASP A 592 -9.26 -0.87 -16.43
CA ASP A 592 -10.04 -2.02 -16.83
C ASP A 592 -9.23 -3.29 -16.51
N ALA A 593 -9.62 -4.00 -15.44
CA ALA A 593 -8.97 -5.20 -14.94
C ALA A 593 -9.91 -6.39 -15.13
N THR A 594 -9.45 -7.42 -15.88
CA THR A 594 -10.30 -8.54 -16.29
C THR A 594 -9.55 -9.88 -16.26
N PHE A 595 -10.28 -10.93 -15.93
CA PHE A 595 -9.87 -12.31 -16.19
C PHE A 595 -9.87 -12.58 -17.71
N ARG A 596 -8.88 -13.31 -18.19
CA ARG A 596 -8.72 -13.67 -19.61
C ARG A 596 -8.79 -15.16 -19.84
N THR A 597 -8.71 -15.94 -18.77
CA THR A 597 -8.95 -17.39 -18.72
C THR A 597 -10.14 -17.63 -17.79
N GLY A 598 -11.03 -18.54 -18.15
CA GLY A 598 -12.14 -18.93 -17.28
C GLY A 598 -11.69 -19.95 -16.24
N TYR A 599 -12.34 -19.94 -15.08
CA TYR A 599 -12.17 -20.91 -14.00
C TYR A 599 -13.47 -21.03 -13.19
N VAL A 600 -13.52 -22.02 -12.31
CA VAL A 600 -14.64 -22.22 -11.38
C VAL A 600 -14.17 -21.82 -9.99
N GLU A 601 -15.02 -21.14 -9.25
CA GLU A 601 -14.80 -20.70 -7.88
C GLU A 601 -16.01 -21.06 -7.03
N ASN A 602 -15.80 -21.53 -5.81
CA ASN A 602 -16.89 -21.76 -4.88
C ASN A 602 -17.20 -20.48 -4.13
N SER A 603 -18.40 -19.96 -4.30
CA SER A 603 -18.92 -18.75 -3.66
C SER A 603 -20.41 -18.92 -3.35
N PRO A 604 -20.76 -19.68 -2.31
CA PRO A 604 -22.16 -20.06 -2.02
C PRO A 604 -23.03 -18.87 -1.66
N ALA A 605 -22.46 -17.76 -1.19
CA ALA A 605 -23.19 -16.50 -0.92
C ALA A 605 -23.49 -15.70 -2.22
N ASN A 606 -22.97 -16.10 -3.37
CA ASN A 606 -23.29 -15.48 -4.65
C ASN A 606 -24.64 -15.99 -5.15
N SER A 607 -25.55 -15.08 -5.46
CA SER A 607 -26.92 -15.38 -5.92
C SER A 607 -26.99 -16.16 -7.25
N SER A 608 -25.90 -16.22 -8.01
CA SER A 608 -25.76 -16.98 -9.26
C SER A 608 -25.03 -18.32 -9.10
N ALA A 609 -24.69 -18.71 -7.88
CA ALA A 609 -24.05 -19.98 -7.59
C ALA A 609 -24.99 -21.16 -7.89
N ASP A 610 -24.41 -22.28 -8.32
CA ASP A 610 -25.14 -23.52 -8.52
C ASP A 610 -25.45 -24.23 -7.17
N ALA A 611 -26.00 -25.45 -7.26
CA ALA A 611 -26.36 -26.23 -6.07
C ALA A 611 -25.13 -26.67 -5.22
N ASN A 612 -23.94 -26.62 -5.77
CA ASN A 612 -22.70 -26.90 -5.07
C ASN A 612 -22.03 -25.63 -4.50
N GLY A 613 -22.65 -24.46 -4.71
CA GLY A 613 -22.06 -23.16 -4.36
C GLY A 613 -21.05 -22.64 -5.39
N ASP A 614 -20.96 -23.26 -6.57
CA ASP A 614 -19.96 -22.92 -7.58
C ASP A 614 -20.43 -21.81 -8.52
N ILE A 615 -19.54 -20.89 -8.84
CA ILE A 615 -19.70 -19.87 -9.89
C ILE A 615 -18.70 -20.09 -11.01
N VAL A 616 -19.12 -19.84 -12.26
CA VAL A 616 -18.25 -19.91 -13.44
C VAL A 616 -17.77 -18.51 -13.79
N VAL A 617 -16.49 -18.25 -13.60
CA VAL A 617 -15.83 -17.01 -14.00
C VAL A 617 -15.45 -17.10 -15.48
N ALA A 618 -16.05 -16.25 -16.32
CA ALA A 618 -15.81 -16.25 -17.76
C ALA A 618 -14.68 -15.30 -18.16
N PRO A 619 -13.98 -15.55 -19.28
CA PRO A 619 -13.08 -14.56 -19.86
C PRO A 619 -13.80 -13.24 -20.14
N GLY A 620 -13.26 -12.13 -19.63
CA GLY A 620 -13.86 -10.80 -19.70
C GLY A 620 -14.54 -10.35 -18.41
N SER A 621 -14.81 -11.25 -17.45
CA SER A 621 -15.26 -10.90 -16.11
C SER A 621 -14.26 -9.96 -15.44
N ARG A 622 -14.74 -8.95 -14.72
CA ARG A 622 -13.91 -7.96 -14.03
C ARG A 622 -13.36 -8.52 -12.74
N ILE A 623 -12.13 -8.20 -12.46
CA ILE A 623 -11.48 -8.51 -11.19
C ILE A 623 -12.11 -7.61 -10.10
N PRO A 624 -12.59 -8.19 -8.98
CA PRO A 624 -13.21 -7.45 -7.88
C PRO A 624 -12.28 -6.43 -7.21
N SER A 625 -12.87 -5.57 -6.37
CA SER A 625 -12.18 -4.59 -5.51
C SER A 625 -11.34 -3.54 -6.25
N ILE A 626 -11.50 -3.40 -7.58
CA ILE A 626 -10.79 -2.42 -8.42
C ILE A 626 -11.79 -1.43 -9.01
N PRO A 627 -11.89 -0.20 -8.50
CA PRO A 627 -12.70 0.85 -9.10
C PRO A 627 -12.24 1.19 -10.51
N ARG A 628 -13.17 1.30 -11.45
CA ARG A 628 -12.84 1.59 -12.86
C ARG A 628 -12.35 3.02 -13.07
N HIS A 629 -12.93 3.97 -12.38
CA HIS A 629 -12.62 5.40 -12.47
C HIS A 629 -12.18 5.91 -11.11
N SER A 630 -11.08 6.66 -11.10
CA SER A 630 -10.58 7.36 -9.93
C SER A 630 -10.26 8.81 -10.29
N LEU A 631 -10.73 9.76 -9.48
CA LEU A 631 -10.47 11.19 -9.64
C LEU A 631 -9.95 11.78 -8.34
N ARG A 632 -8.89 12.57 -8.43
CA ARG A 632 -8.32 13.35 -7.34
C ARG A 632 -8.20 14.80 -7.81
N VAL A 633 -8.79 15.73 -7.08
CA VAL A 633 -8.67 17.17 -7.38
C VAL A 633 -8.27 17.89 -6.10
N ARG A 634 -7.12 18.54 -6.16
CA ARG A 634 -6.63 19.35 -5.05
C ARG A 634 -6.51 20.81 -5.46
N LEU A 635 -7.15 21.69 -4.68
CA LEU A 635 -7.03 23.14 -4.78
C LEU A 635 -6.32 23.64 -3.52
N ASP A 636 -5.22 24.34 -3.69
CA ASP A 636 -4.47 24.98 -2.63
C ASP A 636 -4.52 26.51 -2.77
N TYR A 637 -4.71 27.19 -1.66
CA TYR A 637 -4.42 28.62 -1.51
C TYR A 637 -3.20 28.77 -0.57
N GLN A 638 -2.20 29.51 -0.99
CA GLN A 638 -0.98 29.74 -0.23
C GLN A 638 -0.72 31.24 -0.07
N GLY A 639 -1.17 31.80 1.05
CA GLY A 639 -0.82 33.15 1.48
C GLY A 639 0.46 33.18 2.31
N ALA A 640 0.87 34.36 2.75
CA ALA A 640 2.11 34.57 3.52
C ALA A 640 2.10 33.87 4.90
N ALA A 641 1.01 34.00 5.65
CA ALA A 641 0.85 33.41 6.99
C ALA A 641 -0.20 32.30 7.03
N PHE A 642 -1.09 32.21 6.05
CA PHE A 642 -2.23 31.31 6.05
C PHE A 642 -2.29 30.52 4.75
N SER A 643 -2.55 29.23 4.85
CA SER A 643 -2.79 28.36 3.68
C SER A 643 -3.98 27.45 3.93
N VAL A 644 -4.72 27.17 2.88
CA VAL A 644 -5.86 26.25 2.86
C VAL A 644 -5.73 25.31 1.70
N GLY A 645 -6.08 24.04 1.92
CA GLY A 645 -6.19 23.03 0.89
C GLY A 645 -7.56 22.39 0.91
N ALA A 646 -8.10 22.11 -0.27
CA ALA A 646 -9.30 21.30 -0.48
C ALA A 646 -8.95 20.13 -1.39
N ASN A 647 -9.28 18.91 -0.97
CA ASN A 647 -8.97 17.69 -1.71
C ASN A 647 -10.22 16.85 -1.92
N LEU A 648 -10.64 16.71 -3.18
CA LEU A 648 -11.73 15.84 -3.59
C LEU A 648 -11.15 14.49 -4.03
N VAL A 649 -11.67 13.42 -3.43
CA VAL A 649 -11.39 12.02 -3.76
C VAL A 649 -12.67 11.38 -4.24
N ALA A 650 -12.70 10.90 -5.48
CA ALA A 650 -13.86 10.20 -6.03
C ALA A 650 -13.42 8.90 -6.71
N ASN A 651 -14.17 7.83 -6.47
CA ASN A 651 -13.99 6.52 -7.09
C ASN A 651 -15.34 6.01 -7.59
N SER A 652 -15.35 5.34 -8.74
CA SER A 652 -16.52 4.57 -9.18
C SER A 652 -16.73 3.35 -8.29
N GLY A 653 -17.87 2.67 -8.45
CA GLY A 653 -18.11 1.38 -7.83
C GLY A 653 -17.10 0.33 -8.28
N SER A 654 -16.94 -0.72 -7.45
CA SER A 654 -16.08 -1.89 -7.71
C SER A 654 -16.82 -3.19 -7.41
N GLY A 655 -16.44 -4.29 -8.07
CA GLY A 655 -17.01 -5.62 -7.81
C GLY A 655 -16.79 -6.08 -6.38
N LEU A 656 -17.69 -6.92 -5.87
CA LEU A 656 -17.55 -7.63 -4.60
C LEU A 656 -16.60 -8.81 -4.77
N ARG A 657 -15.78 -9.13 -3.78
CA ARG A 657 -15.15 -10.46 -3.70
C ARG A 657 -16.23 -11.52 -3.52
N GLY A 658 -16.06 -12.66 -4.16
CA GLY A 658 -17.10 -13.70 -4.27
C GLY A 658 -18.07 -13.45 -5.44
N ASP A 659 -17.91 -12.34 -6.18
CA ASP A 659 -18.64 -12.04 -7.42
C ASP A 659 -17.66 -11.90 -8.60
N GLU A 660 -16.71 -12.81 -8.72
CA GLU A 660 -15.72 -12.84 -9.80
C GLU A 660 -16.36 -13.06 -11.18
N ASN A 661 -17.55 -13.65 -11.23
CA ASN A 661 -18.35 -13.78 -12.45
C ASN A 661 -19.19 -12.53 -12.81
N ASN A 662 -19.26 -11.53 -11.90
CA ASN A 662 -20.02 -10.27 -12.03
C ASN A 662 -21.53 -10.44 -12.25
N ARG A 663 -22.16 -11.42 -11.60
CA ARG A 663 -23.57 -11.78 -11.77
C ARG A 663 -24.40 -11.74 -10.49
N ASP A 664 -23.80 -11.36 -9.37
CA ASP A 664 -24.51 -11.27 -8.11
C ASP A 664 -25.59 -10.16 -8.14
N VAL A 665 -26.79 -10.45 -7.60
CA VAL A 665 -27.95 -9.54 -7.61
C VAL A 665 -27.71 -8.28 -6.77
N ASN A 666 -26.81 -8.32 -5.77
CA ASN A 666 -26.48 -7.17 -4.93
C ASN A 666 -25.69 -6.10 -5.71
N GLY A 667 -25.08 -6.48 -6.85
CA GLY A 667 -24.28 -5.58 -7.68
C GLY A 667 -22.98 -5.13 -7.00
N PRO A 668 -22.32 -4.11 -7.56
CA PRO A 668 -21.01 -3.66 -7.07
C PRO A 668 -21.11 -2.83 -5.79
N VAL A 669 -20.01 -2.74 -5.04
CA VAL A 669 -19.79 -1.70 -4.02
C VAL A 669 -20.07 -0.34 -4.65
N PRO A 670 -20.93 0.51 -4.08
CA PRO A 670 -21.27 1.81 -4.66
C PRO A 670 -20.07 2.75 -4.79
N GLY A 671 -20.03 3.56 -5.85
CA GLY A 671 -19.04 4.62 -5.99
C GLY A 671 -19.27 5.75 -4.97
N TYR A 672 -18.22 6.52 -4.70
CA TYR A 672 -18.28 7.60 -3.72
C TYR A 672 -17.45 8.82 -4.12
N ALA A 673 -17.75 9.95 -3.48
CA ALA A 673 -16.95 11.16 -3.52
C ALA A 673 -16.86 11.78 -2.12
N VAL A 674 -15.63 12.08 -1.68
CA VAL A 674 -15.32 12.64 -0.36
C VAL A 674 -14.50 13.91 -0.53
N LEU A 675 -14.87 14.97 0.19
CA LEU A 675 -14.12 16.22 0.26
C LEU A 675 -13.40 16.31 1.61
N ASN A 676 -12.09 16.55 1.56
CA ASN A 676 -11.25 16.81 2.72
C ASN A 676 -10.71 18.25 2.66
N LEU A 677 -10.61 18.90 3.82
CA LEU A 677 -10.07 20.24 3.96
C LEU A 677 -8.89 20.24 4.94
N ASP A 678 -7.88 21.03 4.64
CA ASP A 678 -6.77 21.32 5.55
C ASP A 678 -6.47 22.82 5.58
N ALA A 679 -6.01 23.32 6.72
CA ALA A 679 -5.63 24.71 6.89
C ALA A 679 -4.42 24.80 7.82
N ARG A 680 -3.56 25.79 7.56
CA ARG A 680 -2.37 26.08 8.38
C ARG A 680 -2.25 27.57 8.57
N TRP A 681 -1.90 27.96 9.78
CA TRP A 681 -1.67 29.35 10.16
C TRP A 681 -0.34 29.49 10.88
N ARG A 682 0.61 30.13 10.22
CA ARG A 682 1.93 30.46 10.78
C ARG A 682 1.83 31.74 11.61
N VAL A 683 1.77 31.58 12.91
CA VAL A 683 1.62 32.68 13.88
C VAL A 683 2.95 33.43 14.07
N THR A 684 4.05 32.68 14.15
CA THR A 684 5.41 33.18 14.17
C THR A 684 6.27 32.43 13.18
N ARG A 685 7.56 32.76 13.06
CA ARG A 685 8.50 31.99 12.23
C ARG A 685 8.64 30.52 12.69
N ASN A 686 8.44 30.30 13.99
CA ASN A 686 8.66 29.02 14.66
C ASN A 686 7.37 28.29 15.03
N LEU A 687 6.20 28.97 15.06
CA LEU A 687 4.95 28.39 15.53
C LEU A 687 3.89 28.39 14.43
N GLU A 688 3.40 27.21 14.09
CA GLU A 688 2.30 26.97 13.14
C GLU A 688 1.15 26.23 13.85
N PHE A 689 -0.07 26.74 13.71
CA PHE A 689 -1.29 25.98 13.99
C PHE A 689 -1.81 25.36 12.71
N PHE A 690 -2.39 24.21 12.84
CA PHE A 690 -3.04 23.54 11.71
C PHE A 690 -4.35 22.89 12.12
N GLY A 691 -5.23 22.70 11.13
CA GLY A 691 -6.48 21.98 11.27
C GLY A 691 -6.77 21.17 10.03
N ARG A 692 -7.48 20.08 10.21
CA ARG A 692 -7.91 19.18 9.12
C ARG A 692 -9.32 18.68 9.39
N VAL A 693 -10.12 18.61 8.36
CA VAL A 693 -11.45 17.98 8.38
C VAL A 693 -11.53 16.99 7.22
N ASP A 694 -11.69 15.72 7.53
CA ASP A 694 -11.92 14.68 6.54
C ASP A 694 -13.41 14.39 6.41
N ASN A 695 -13.82 14.02 5.19
CA ASN A 695 -15.21 13.72 4.87
C ASN A 695 -16.16 14.85 5.33
N VAL A 696 -15.91 16.08 4.84
CA VAL A 696 -16.61 17.31 5.27
C VAL A 696 -18.13 17.16 5.26
N PHE A 697 -18.66 16.48 4.25
CA PHE A 697 -20.11 16.30 4.07
C PHE A 697 -20.68 15.08 4.82
N ASN A 698 -19.83 14.35 5.57
CA ASN A 698 -20.22 13.13 6.28
C ASN A 698 -20.85 12.09 5.35
N THR A 699 -20.30 11.96 4.15
CA THR A 699 -20.74 10.98 3.16
C THR A 699 -20.57 9.58 3.74
N GLN A 700 -21.62 8.79 3.71
CA GLN A 700 -21.55 7.36 4.04
C GLN A 700 -21.09 6.62 2.80
N TYR A 701 -19.98 5.89 2.90
CA TYR A 701 -19.40 5.16 1.78
C TYR A 701 -18.73 3.86 2.24
N ALA A 702 -18.47 3.00 1.28
CA ALA A 702 -17.62 1.82 1.42
C ALA A 702 -16.58 1.83 0.29
N ASN A 703 -15.40 1.28 0.54
CA ASN A 703 -14.34 1.16 -0.46
C ASN A 703 -13.89 -0.28 -0.69
N PHE A 704 -14.52 -1.24 -0.01
CA PHE A 704 -14.32 -2.68 -0.13
C PHE A 704 -15.65 -3.39 0.06
N GLY A 705 -15.78 -4.59 -0.49
CA GLY A 705 -16.93 -5.47 -0.27
C GLY A 705 -16.61 -6.91 -0.61
N VAL A 706 -17.23 -7.83 0.11
CA VAL A 706 -17.12 -9.28 -0.05
C VAL A 706 -18.47 -9.92 0.23
N LEU A 707 -18.83 -10.97 -0.51
CA LEU A 707 -20.01 -11.77 -0.27
C LEU A 707 -19.75 -12.76 0.88
N GLY A 708 -20.72 -12.95 1.75
CA GLY A 708 -20.64 -13.89 2.86
C GLY A 708 -22.00 -14.21 3.44
N THR A 709 -22.07 -15.18 4.36
CA THR A 709 -23.29 -15.54 5.07
C THR A 709 -23.31 -14.84 6.42
N ASN A 710 -24.32 -14.00 6.64
CA ASN A 710 -24.55 -13.33 7.91
C ASN A 710 -25.34 -14.25 8.86
N VAL A 711 -24.68 -14.80 9.85
CA VAL A 711 -25.28 -15.68 10.88
C VAL A 711 -25.91 -14.91 12.07
N PHE A 712 -25.86 -13.58 12.02
CA PHE A 712 -26.49 -12.67 12.99
C PHE A 712 -27.60 -11.81 12.35
N ALA A 713 -28.25 -12.31 11.30
CA ALA A 713 -29.22 -11.55 10.52
C ALA A 713 -30.54 -11.33 11.24
N ASN A 714 -30.82 -12.02 12.37
CA ASN A 714 -32.04 -11.86 13.14
C ASN A 714 -32.12 -10.49 13.85
N ALA A 715 -33.31 -10.10 14.29
CA ALA A 715 -33.58 -8.80 14.91
C ALA A 715 -32.76 -8.51 16.19
N SER A 716 -32.38 -9.56 16.93
CA SER A 716 -31.55 -9.47 18.14
C SER A 716 -30.03 -9.51 17.84
N LYS A 717 -29.65 -9.74 16.59
CA LYS A 717 -28.24 -9.90 16.16
C LYS A 717 -27.49 -10.95 16.97
N THR A 718 -28.19 -12.04 17.33
CA THR A 718 -27.63 -13.20 18.02
C THR A 718 -27.25 -14.29 17.01
N PHE A 719 -26.34 -15.18 17.40
CA PHE A 719 -25.85 -16.27 16.56
C PHE A 719 -27.02 -17.22 16.19
N ASP A 720 -27.26 -17.37 14.89
CA ASP A 720 -28.32 -18.21 14.31
C ASP A 720 -27.91 -18.68 12.90
N PRO A 721 -26.96 -19.64 12.77
CA PRO A 721 -26.48 -20.08 11.48
C PRO A 721 -27.53 -20.81 10.64
N ALA A 722 -28.58 -21.41 11.29
CA ALA A 722 -29.64 -22.08 10.57
C ALA A 722 -30.51 -21.12 9.73
N ASN A 723 -30.56 -19.85 10.12
CA ASN A 723 -31.24 -18.77 9.40
C ASN A 723 -30.26 -17.73 8.87
N GLY A 724 -29.05 -18.14 8.56
CA GLY A 724 -28.02 -17.27 7.93
C GLY A 724 -28.48 -16.69 6.60
N VAL A 725 -28.14 -15.42 6.36
CA VAL A 725 -28.52 -14.69 5.13
C VAL A 725 -27.28 -14.37 4.31
N ALA A 726 -27.29 -14.79 3.05
CA ALA A 726 -26.26 -14.41 2.08
C ALA A 726 -26.41 -12.92 1.72
N GLU A 727 -25.41 -12.11 2.07
CA GLU A 727 -25.40 -10.66 1.79
C GLU A 727 -23.97 -10.12 1.62
N PRO A 728 -23.80 -8.92 1.04
CA PRO A 728 -22.47 -8.31 0.96
C PRO A 728 -22.03 -7.76 2.32
N PHE A 729 -20.75 -7.91 2.64
CA PHE A 729 -20.08 -7.31 3.77
C PHE A 729 -19.20 -6.18 3.29
N TYR A 730 -19.34 -4.98 3.83
CA TYR A 730 -18.68 -3.78 3.36
C TYR A 730 -17.56 -3.30 4.29
N GLY A 731 -16.40 -2.98 3.72
CA GLY A 731 -15.37 -2.19 4.37
C GLY A 731 -15.77 -0.71 4.35
N LEU A 732 -16.26 -0.21 5.49
CA LEU A 732 -16.86 1.10 5.58
C LEU A 732 -15.81 2.21 5.68
N GLY A 733 -16.05 3.30 4.98
CA GLY A 733 -15.26 4.52 5.11
C GLY A 733 -15.61 5.28 6.40
N ALA A 734 -14.59 5.94 6.97
CA ALA A 734 -14.74 6.72 8.19
C ALA A 734 -15.73 7.89 8.02
N PRO A 735 -16.56 8.20 9.03
CA PRO A 735 -17.42 9.37 9.05
C PRO A 735 -16.57 10.66 9.13
N ARG A 736 -17.22 11.82 9.11
CA ARG A 736 -16.53 13.10 9.25
C ARG A 736 -15.70 13.14 10.54
N GLY A 737 -14.41 13.46 10.37
CA GLY A 737 -13.47 13.67 11.46
C GLY A 737 -12.79 15.03 11.36
N ALA A 738 -12.48 15.67 12.51
CA ALA A 738 -11.78 16.92 12.57
C ALA A 738 -10.64 16.85 13.59
N TRP A 739 -9.49 17.41 13.23
CA TRP A 739 -8.29 17.45 14.07
C TRP A 739 -7.68 18.83 14.02
N ILE A 740 -7.09 19.23 15.14
CA ILE A 740 -6.30 20.46 15.28
C ILE A 740 -4.96 20.11 15.88
N GLY A 741 -3.97 20.92 15.59
CA GLY A 741 -2.63 20.72 16.14
C GLY A 741 -1.79 21.98 16.08
N LEU A 742 -0.64 21.88 16.70
CA LEU A 742 0.40 22.90 16.67
C LEU A 742 1.74 22.23 16.34
N ARG A 743 2.58 22.97 15.62
CA ARG A 743 3.95 22.60 15.34
C ARG A 743 4.87 23.75 15.72
N TYR A 744 5.86 23.44 16.54
CA TYR A 744 6.92 24.37 16.91
C TYR A 744 8.22 23.90 16.28
N GLU A 745 8.87 24.79 15.52
CA GLU A 745 10.13 24.52 14.82
C GLU A 745 11.24 25.36 15.44
N TRP A 746 12.46 24.81 15.55
CA TRP A 746 13.68 25.49 15.98
C TRP A 746 14.83 25.15 15.05
N GLU A 747 15.82 26.07 15.02
CA GLU A 747 17.06 25.94 14.22
C GLU A 747 18.10 25.05 14.92
#